data_a06588575a0fad68cc2efded8c13f5a6
#
_entry.id   a06588575a0fad68cc2efded8c13f5a6
#
_cell.length_a   1.000
_cell.length_b   1.000
_cell.length_c   1.000
_cell.angle_alpha   90.00
_cell.angle_beta   90.00
_cell.angle_gamma   90.00
#
_symmetry.space_group_name_H-M   'P 1'
#
loop_
_entity.id
_entity.type
_entity.pdbx_description
1 polymer ?
#
loop_
_entity_poly.entity_id
_entity_poly.type
_entity_poly.pdbx_seq_one_letter_code
_entity_poly.pdbx_strand_id
1 'polypeptide(L)'
;MKKALAFAPFLSILSLLSAVPADSVATAAKSIEKSTTVFQQFSTMINYFIYALLFISLISAIRMYLVKRRIKQNGGAQPGSPKIDPKLPQAKKNGVSLPLLILLIIITIIVFHTISNPGDAVIKESYSNFMQRVASKQVVQVQFTEKDILYADIAGKKYMSTLPFESPQLVDSLIIKGVKVNATRPSRWAWVLSSVFPFVLLILFYIFFLRGMSNQNSKAFSFGKSKARLHEASKSGITFKDVAGVDEAKEELQEIVDFLKDPRKFQRLGGRIPRGVLLVGRPGTGKTLLAKAVSGEAGVPFFSISGSDFVEMFVGVGAARVRDLFEQAKKNAPCITFIDEIDAVGRHRGTGLGGGHDEREQTLNQLLVEMDGFEPNEAIIIIAATNRPDILDPALLRPGRFDRQVTVDLPDIKGRTEILRVHSAKVPLGDDVHLELISRGTPGFSGADLANLVNEAALIAASKNKTVIEMNDFEEAKDKLTLGKEKKSRVIAEDDKRLTAYHEIGHVLTSVFLEKTEPVHKVSIIPRGFTGGATHYLLSDKTGYSRNYLKQLLVTLLGGRAAEEIMFGELTTGAGNDLERCTDIAKKMVCTWGMSDKIGPMTIGKEHGEVFLGKELGARDVYSDETSQMVDSEIRGIISEAHEKAKAILEKHKPLMVVLADELQEKETL
;
A
#
# COMPACT_ATOMS: atom_id res chain seq x y z
N MET A 1 -38.53 6.83 4.16
CA MET A 1 -39.43 7.49 5.13
C MET A 1 -38.65 7.90 6.37
N LYS A 2 -37.89 9.02 6.35
CA LYS A 2 -37.26 9.68 7.54
C LYS A 2 -36.61 11.02 7.13
N LYS A 3 -37.38 11.92 6.45
CA LYS A 3 -36.97 13.32 6.18
C LYS A 3 -38.19 14.28 6.08
N ALA A 4 -39.27 14.01 6.80
CA ALA A 4 -40.51 14.81 6.80
C ALA A 4 -40.88 15.35 8.19
N LEU A 5 -39.94 15.37 9.16
CA LEU A 5 -40.28 15.74 10.55
C LEU A 5 -39.59 17.04 11.06
N ALA A 6 -39.09 17.90 10.16
CA ALA A 6 -38.42 19.14 10.55
C ALA A 6 -39.25 20.41 10.31
N PHE A 7 -40.52 20.31 9.83
CA PHE A 7 -41.35 21.49 9.53
C PHE A 7 -42.61 21.63 10.40
N ALA A 8 -42.81 20.78 11.39
CA ALA A 8 -44.00 20.76 12.23
C ALA A 8 -44.09 21.87 13.33
N PRO A 9 -43.04 22.56 13.80
CA PRO A 9 -43.23 23.57 14.84
C PRO A 9 -43.59 24.96 14.32
N PHE A 10 -43.59 25.19 12.99
CA PHE A 10 -43.90 26.55 12.46
C PHE A 10 -45.39 26.83 12.21
N LEU A 11 -46.22 25.79 12.10
CA LEU A 11 -47.67 25.93 11.88
C LEU A 11 -48.47 26.02 13.18
N SER A 12 -47.93 25.62 14.31
CA SER A 12 -48.62 25.68 15.61
C SER A 12 -48.54 27.06 16.29
N ILE A 13 -47.70 27.98 15.79
CA ILE A 13 -47.57 29.34 16.32
C ILE A 13 -48.58 30.29 15.71
N LEU A 14 -49.15 30.01 14.54
CA LEU A 14 -50.10 30.88 13.88
C LEU A 14 -51.56 30.71 14.38
N SER A 15 -51.91 29.64 15.08
CA SER A 15 -53.25 29.41 15.63
C SER A 15 -53.48 29.90 17.07
N LEU A 16 -52.47 30.44 17.71
CA LEU A 16 -52.52 30.91 19.10
C LEU A 16 -52.66 32.45 19.24
N LEU A 17 -52.82 33.18 18.12
CA LEU A 17 -52.85 34.65 18.10
C LEU A 17 -54.31 35.24 18.06
N SER A 18 -55.37 34.40 18.21
CA SER A 18 -56.75 34.90 18.13
C SER A 18 -57.54 34.93 19.47
N ALA A 19 -56.87 34.74 20.62
CA ALA A 19 -57.57 34.80 21.90
C ALA A 19 -56.66 35.30 23.03
N VAL A 20 -56.43 36.63 23.13
CA VAL A 20 -55.73 37.21 24.29
C VAL A 20 -56.49 38.41 24.84
N PRO A 21 -56.85 38.45 26.15
CA PRO A 21 -57.51 39.58 26.81
C PRO A 21 -56.53 40.74 26.98
N ALA A 22 -57.10 41.98 27.10
CA ALA A 22 -56.40 43.27 27.06
C ALA A 22 -55.33 43.54 28.16
N ASP A 23 -55.22 42.71 29.18
CA ASP A 23 -54.28 42.91 30.29
C ASP A 23 -52.83 42.36 30.02
N SER A 24 -52.63 41.72 28.90
CA SER A 24 -51.31 41.15 28.55
C SER A 24 -50.44 42.08 27.69
N VAL A 25 -50.94 43.23 27.31
CA VAL A 25 -50.19 44.19 26.42
C VAL A 25 -48.98 44.80 27.13
N ALA A 26 -49.07 45.03 28.44
CA ALA A 26 -47.94 45.57 29.23
C ALA A 26 -46.79 44.55 29.43
N THR A 27 -47.12 43.28 29.43
CA THR A 27 -46.12 42.21 29.56
C THR A 27 -45.46 41.90 28.23
N ALA A 28 -46.21 42.06 27.10
CA ALA A 28 -45.70 41.93 25.77
C ALA A 28 -44.69 43.05 25.40
N ALA A 29 -44.92 44.28 25.84
CA ALA A 29 -44.01 45.40 25.63
C ALA A 29 -42.62 45.16 26.26
N LYS A 30 -42.57 44.62 27.50
CA LYS A 30 -41.31 44.22 28.17
C LYS A 30 -40.62 43.03 27.49
N SER A 31 -41.37 42.12 26.88
CA SER A 31 -40.77 40.99 26.14
C SER A 31 -40.20 41.42 24.78
N ILE A 32 -40.79 42.44 24.12
CA ILE A 32 -40.29 43.01 22.88
C ILE A 32 -39.01 43.81 23.12
N GLU A 33 -38.89 44.54 24.23
CA GLU A 33 -37.65 45.24 24.59
C GLU A 33 -36.52 44.28 24.91
N LYS A 34 -36.81 43.12 25.48
CA LYS A 34 -35.84 42.03 25.73
C LYS A 34 -35.44 41.28 24.43
N SER A 35 -36.37 41.19 23.45
CA SER A 35 -36.08 40.60 22.15
C SER A 35 -35.23 41.49 21.24
N THR A 36 -35.37 42.80 21.34
CA THR A 36 -34.50 43.75 20.62
C THR A 36 -33.08 43.76 21.12
N THR A 37 -32.86 43.63 22.44
CA THR A 37 -31.50 43.45 23.00
C THR A 37 -30.85 42.14 22.62
N VAL A 38 -31.59 41.03 22.56
CA VAL A 38 -31.12 39.74 22.09
C VAL A 38 -30.78 39.78 20.61
N PHE A 39 -31.61 40.46 19.79
CA PHE A 39 -31.35 40.60 18.36
C PHE A 39 -30.12 41.50 18.09
N GLN A 40 -29.89 42.54 18.89
CA GLN A 40 -28.66 43.34 18.81
C GLN A 40 -27.41 42.52 19.21
N GLN A 41 -27.50 41.72 20.29
CA GLN A 41 -26.41 40.86 20.68
C GLN A 41 -26.10 39.78 19.63
N PHE A 42 -27.14 39.21 18.99
CA PHE A 42 -26.99 38.22 17.93
C PHE A 42 -26.36 38.87 16.67
N SER A 43 -26.78 40.06 16.29
CA SER A 43 -26.18 40.86 15.20
C SER A 43 -24.68 41.14 15.48
N THR A 44 -24.35 41.52 16.71
CA THR A 44 -22.96 41.77 17.12
C THR A 44 -22.10 40.50 17.07
N MET A 45 -22.64 39.36 17.51
CA MET A 45 -21.98 38.06 17.43
C MET A 45 -21.73 37.64 15.96
N ILE A 46 -22.70 37.84 15.09
CA ILE A 46 -22.54 37.55 13.64
C ILE A 46 -21.42 38.42 13.04
N ASN A 47 -21.35 39.69 13.41
CA ASN A 47 -20.28 40.58 12.95
C ASN A 47 -18.89 40.12 13.41
N TYR A 48 -18.73 39.71 14.68
CA TYR A 48 -17.46 39.13 15.16
C TYR A 48 -17.10 37.83 14.44
N PHE A 49 -18.08 37.00 14.13
CA PHE A 49 -17.85 35.75 13.37
C PHE A 49 -17.38 36.03 11.93
N ILE A 50 -17.98 37.02 11.28
CA ILE A 50 -17.56 37.50 9.94
C ILE A 50 -16.14 38.07 9.97
N TYR A 51 -15.81 38.89 10.98
CA TYR A 51 -14.44 39.42 11.14
C TYR A 51 -13.41 38.29 11.41
N ALA A 52 -13.76 37.29 12.19
CA ALA A 52 -12.90 36.14 12.44
C ALA A 52 -12.64 35.34 11.15
N LEU A 53 -13.65 35.09 10.32
CA LEU A 53 -13.52 34.42 9.02
C LEU A 53 -12.65 35.22 8.04
N LEU A 54 -12.82 36.54 7.99
CA LEU A 54 -12.00 37.44 7.16
C LEU A 54 -10.53 37.43 7.63
N PHE A 55 -10.29 37.40 8.93
CA PHE A 55 -8.95 37.35 9.52
C PHE A 55 -8.24 36.02 9.21
N ILE A 56 -8.95 34.90 9.32
CA ILE A 56 -8.43 33.57 8.95
C ILE A 56 -8.10 33.51 7.46
N SER A 57 -8.96 34.07 6.61
CA SER A 57 -8.74 34.15 5.17
C SER A 57 -7.51 35.00 4.81
N LEU A 58 -7.31 36.12 5.49
CA LEU A 58 -6.16 36.99 5.32
C LEU A 58 -4.86 36.33 5.75
N ILE A 59 -4.85 35.63 6.91
CA ILE A 59 -3.68 34.86 7.37
C ILE A 59 -3.33 33.77 6.37
N SER A 60 -4.31 33.06 5.83
CA SER A 60 -4.12 32.03 4.82
C SER A 60 -3.49 32.59 3.54
N ALA A 61 -3.96 33.76 3.09
CA ALA A 61 -3.42 34.45 1.91
C ALA A 61 -1.98 34.95 2.13
N ILE A 62 -1.68 35.49 3.31
CA ILE A 62 -0.32 35.94 3.69
C ILE A 62 0.62 34.72 3.77
N ARG A 63 0.18 33.61 4.37
CA ARG A 63 0.96 32.38 4.46
C ARG A 63 1.31 31.83 3.06
N MET A 64 0.36 31.84 2.15
CA MET A 64 0.55 31.40 0.77
C MET A 64 1.49 32.34 -0.01
N TYR A 65 1.42 33.65 0.23
CA TYR A 65 2.35 34.64 -0.35
C TYR A 65 3.79 34.44 0.16
N LEU A 66 3.96 34.21 1.46
CA LEU A 66 5.28 33.98 2.06
C LEU A 66 5.92 32.67 1.58
N VAL A 67 5.12 31.60 1.41
CA VAL A 67 5.59 30.32 0.83
C VAL A 67 6.05 30.53 -0.62
N LYS A 68 5.28 31.28 -1.43
CA LYS A 68 5.69 31.62 -2.81
C LYS A 68 6.97 32.45 -2.85
N ARG A 69 7.16 33.37 -1.92
CA ARG A 69 8.37 34.23 -1.84
C ARG A 69 9.60 33.40 -1.46
N ARG A 70 9.49 32.42 -0.51
CA ARG A 70 10.56 31.49 -0.15
C ARG A 70 10.96 30.58 -1.31
N ILE A 71 10.00 30.05 -2.09
CA ILE A 71 10.29 29.24 -3.28
C ILE A 71 11.03 30.05 -4.34
N LYS A 72 10.72 31.34 -4.49
CA LYS A 72 11.39 32.22 -5.46
C LYS A 72 12.80 32.66 -5.02
N GLN A 73 13.09 32.68 -3.73
CA GLN A 73 14.41 33.03 -3.19
C GLN A 73 15.40 31.84 -3.16
N ASN A 74 14.91 30.60 -3.05
CA ASN A 74 15.75 29.40 -3.05
C ASN A 74 15.99 28.81 -4.46
N GLY A 75 15.55 29.48 -5.51
CA GLY A 75 15.72 29.09 -6.92
C GLY A 75 16.96 29.65 -7.60
N GLY A 76 17.98 30.07 -6.85
CA GLY A 76 19.30 30.44 -7.36
C GLY A 76 20.13 29.19 -7.65
N ALA A 77 20.32 28.89 -8.93
CA ALA A 77 21.06 27.73 -9.41
C ALA A 77 22.53 27.73 -8.97
N GLN A 78 22.98 26.67 -8.29
CA GLN A 78 24.38 26.27 -8.29
C GLN A 78 24.65 25.37 -9.53
N PRO A 79 25.75 25.57 -10.26
CA PRO A 79 26.09 24.73 -11.41
C PRO A 79 26.71 23.42 -10.89
N GLY A 80 26.02 22.30 -11.12
CA GLY A 80 26.59 20.97 -10.83
C GLY A 80 25.64 19.88 -10.36
N SER A 81 24.33 20.08 -10.30
CA SER A 81 23.41 18.99 -9.95
C SER A 81 22.77 18.35 -11.20
N PRO A 82 22.54 17.00 -11.19
CA PRO A 82 21.96 16.29 -12.33
C PRO A 82 20.54 16.77 -12.63
N LYS A 83 20.23 16.88 -13.92
CA LYS A 83 18.92 17.27 -14.44
C LYS A 83 17.85 16.32 -13.91
N ILE A 84 17.02 16.82 -13.02
CA ILE A 84 15.79 16.13 -12.58
C ILE A 84 14.75 16.33 -13.66
N ASP A 85 14.23 15.22 -14.19
CA ASP A 85 13.17 15.09 -15.17
C ASP A 85 11.92 15.91 -14.79
N PRO A 86 11.29 16.69 -15.68
CA PRO A 86 10.18 17.58 -15.35
C PRO A 86 8.81 16.89 -15.19
N LYS A 87 8.75 15.62 -14.83
CA LYS A 87 7.51 14.86 -14.62
C LYS A 87 7.19 14.53 -13.16
N LEU A 88 7.42 15.46 -12.24
CA LEU A 88 6.78 15.36 -10.92
C LEU A 88 5.31 15.77 -11.03
N PRO A 89 4.36 15.01 -10.46
CA PRO A 89 2.95 15.36 -10.49
C PRO A 89 2.74 16.68 -9.77
N GLN A 90 2.23 17.67 -10.51
CA GLN A 90 1.86 18.94 -9.96
C GLN A 90 0.81 18.72 -8.86
N ALA A 91 1.15 19.05 -7.62
CA ALA A 91 0.21 19.11 -6.50
C ALA A 91 -0.97 20.01 -6.92
N LYS A 92 -2.15 19.43 -7.12
CA LYS A 92 -3.37 20.14 -7.44
C LYS A 92 -3.66 21.16 -6.34
N LYS A 93 -3.61 22.43 -6.69
CA LYS A 93 -4.04 23.55 -5.85
C LYS A 93 -5.52 23.36 -5.48
N ASN A 94 -5.80 22.91 -4.27
CA ASN A 94 -7.07 23.12 -3.61
C ASN A 94 -7.08 24.55 -3.02
N GLY A 95 -7.05 25.55 -3.87
CA GLY A 95 -7.32 26.93 -3.50
C GLY A 95 -8.77 27.25 -3.87
N VAL A 96 -9.48 27.91 -2.98
CA VAL A 96 -10.75 28.56 -3.29
C VAL A 96 -10.58 29.31 -4.60
N SER A 97 -11.38 28.99 -5.62
CA SER A 97 -11.22 29.61 -6.93
C SER A 97 -11.38 31.13 -6.81
N LEU A 98 -10.51 31.89 -7.46
CA LEU A 98 -10.53 33.36 -7.43
C LEU A 98 -11.94 33.93 -7.63
N PRO A 99 -12.80 33.40 -8.53
CA PRO A 99 -14.19 33.86 -8.68
C PRO A 99 -15.05 33.66 -7.42
N LEU A 100 -14.85 32.55 -6.67
CA LEU A 100 -15.60 32.32 -5.44
C LEU A 100 -15.19 33.30 -4.32
N LEU A 101 -13.93 33.66 -4.27
CA LEU A 101 -13.41 34.65 -3.31
C LEU A 101 -13.92 36.04 -3.64
N ILE A 102 -13.97 36.43 -4.92
CA ILE A 102 -14.55 37.66 -5.40
C ILE A 102 -16.06 37.72 -5.09
N LEU A 103 -16.80 36.64 -5.35
CA LEU A 103 -18.24 36.58 -5.04
C LEU A 103 -18.51 36.76 -3.54
N LEU A 104 -17.70 36.11 -2.69
CA LEU A 104 -17.81 36.21 -1.23
C LEU A 104 -17.49 37.62 -0.74
N ILE A 105 -16.53 38.31 -1.33
CA ILE A 105 -16.19 39.69 -1.05
C ILE A 105 -17.35 40.63 -1.48
N ILE A 106 -17.93 40.41 -2.66
CA ILE A 106 -19.07 41.23 -3.15
C ILE A 106 -20.29 41.07 -2.24
N ILE A 107 -20.63 39.83 -1.84
CA ILE A 107 -21.72 39.54 -0.89
C ILE A 107 -21.45 40.25 0.45
N THR A 108 -20.22 40.16 0.95
CA THR A 108 -19.84 40.81 2.21
C THR A 108 -19.96 42.35 2.12
N ILE A 109 -19.56 42.96 1.00
CA ILE A 109 -19.69 44.38 0.76
C ILE A 109 -21.18 44.81 0.69
N ILE A 110 -22.04 44.02 0.01
CA ILE A 110 -23.47 44.30 -0.09
C ILE A 110 -24.13 44.21 1.30
N VAL A 111 -23.85 43.16 2.05
CA VAL A 111 -24.35 42.95 3.41
C VAL A 111 -23.82 44.03 4.35
N PHE A 112 -22.56 44.41 4.23
CA PHE A 112 -21.98 45.51 5.00
C PHE A 112 -22.63 46.86 4.66
N HIS A 113 -22.87 47.14 3.38
CA HIS A 113 -23.51 48.39 2.96
C HIS A 113 -24.99 48.51 3.40
N THR A 114 -25.73 47.38 3.42
CA THR A 114 -27.11 47.33 3.92
C THR A 114 -27.22 47.43 5.44
N ILE A 115 -26.23 46.94 6.18
CA ILE A 115 -26.17 47.00 7.65
C ILE A 115 -25.56 48.32 8.14
N SER A 116 -24.59 48.90 7.40
CA SER A 116 -23.83 50.07 7.81
C SER A 116 -24.50 51.42 7.42
N ASN A 117 -25.59 51.40 6.68
CA ASN A 117 -26.46 52.59 6.54
C ASN A 117 -27.65 52.48 7.51
N PRO A 118 -27.51 52.85 8.78
CA PRO A 118 -28.65 53.16 9.61
C PRO A 118 -29.20 54.47 8.99
N GLY A 119 -30.25 54.34 8.17
CA GLY A 119 -31.01 55.51 7.78
C GLY A 119 -31.29 56.34 9.02
N ASP A 120 -31.04 57.64 8.99
CA ASP A 120 -31.33 58.56 10.11
C ASP A 120 -32.61 58.10 10.80
N ALA A 121 -32.58 57.91 12.11
CA ALA A 121 -33.71 57.37 12.86
C ALA A 121 -34.94 58.30 12.64
N VAL A 122 -35.79 57.90 11.70
CA VAL A 122 -37.02 58.59 11.38
C VAL A 122 -38.06 58.16 12.40
N ILE A 123 -38.52 59.10 13.21
CA ILE A 123 -39.50 58.82 14.25
C ILE A 123 -40.90 58.79 13.59
N LYS A 124 -41.57 57.65 13.72
CA LYS A 124 -42.95 57.49 13.23
C LYS A 124 -43.91 58.20 14.15
N GLU A 125 -44.68 59.10 13.63
CA GLU A 125 -45.73 59.84 14.34
C GLU A 125 -47.10 59.75 13.62
N SER A 126 -48.17 59.96 14.41
CA SER A 126 -49.53 60.00 13.83
C SER A 126 -49.74 61.21 12.99
N TYR A 127 -50.65 61.19 12.01
CA TYR A 127 -51.02 62.28 11.18
C TYR A 127 -51.54 63.46 11.99
N SER A 128 -52.25 63.22 13.09
CA SER A 128 -52.74 64.28 14.00
C SER A 128 -51.61 65.09 14.63
N ASN A 129 -50.50 64.35 15.09
CA ASN A 129 -49.34 65.03 15.66
C ASN A 129 -48.58 65.83 14.60
N PHE A 130 -48.49 65.34 13.36
CA PHE A 130 -47.96 66.12 12.24
C PHE A 130 -48.73 67.44 12.05
N MET A 131 -50.09 67.38 12.01
CA MET A 131 -50.90 68.55 11.84
C MET A 131 -50.80 69.57 13.00
N GLN A 132 -50.65 69.08 14.24
CA GLN A 132 -50.40 69.88 15.41
C GLN A 132 -49.05 70.59 15.34
N ARG A 133 -47.99 69.94 14.89
CA ARG A 133 -46.65 70.51 14.68
C ARG A 133 -46.67 71.57 13.53
N VAL A 134 -47.45 71.32 12.49
CA VAL A 134 -47.65 72.25 11.42
C VAL A 134 -48.39 73.49 11.93
N ALA A 135 -49.40 73.32 12.83
CA ALA A 135 -50.12 74.43 13.42
C ALA A 135 -49.22 75.24 14.37
N SER A 136 -48.32 74.66 15.10
CA SER A 136 -47.36 75.28 16.01
C SER A 136 -46.10 75.80 15.30
N LYS A 137 -46.05 75.82 13.95
CA LYS A 137 -44.94 76.28 13.09
C LYS A 137 -43.61 75.62 13.38
N GLN A 138 -43.63 74.38 13.86
CA GLN A 138 -42.42 73.55 14.18
C GLN A 138 -41.87 72.82 12.97
N VAL A 139 -42.57 72.73 11.85
CA VAL A 139 -42.19 72.00 10.64
C VAL A 139 -41.56 72.96 9.62
N VAL A 140 -40.30 72.63 9.22
CA VAL A 140 -39.56 73.49 8.27
C VAL A 140 -39.66 72.94 6.83
N GLN A 141 -39.61 71.61 6.66
CA GLN A 141 -39.63 71.01 5.35
C GLN A 141 -40.49 69.74 5.38
N VAL A 142 -41.25 69.50 4.34
CA VAL A 142 -42.10 68.35 4.13
C VAL A 142 -41.76 67.74 2.77
N GLN A 143 -41.53 66.43 2.75
CA GLN A 143 -41.31 65.65 1.55
C GLN A 143 -42.42 64.61 1.42
N PHE A 144 -43.18 64.70 0.36
CA PHE A 144 -44.23 63.75 0.04
C PHE A 144 -43.67 62.57 -0.76
N THR A 145 -43.96 61.37 -0.30
CA THR A 145 -43.81 60.14 -1.03
C THR A 145 -45.20 59.53 -1.20
N GLU A 146 -45.50 58.73 -2.17
CA GLU A 146 -46.86 58.25 -2.55
C GLU A 146 -47.89 58.09 -1.41
N LYS A 147 -47.47 57.56 -0.25
CA LYS A 147 -48.37 57.39 0.92
C LYS A 147 -47.83 57.96 2.23
N ASP A 148 -46.58 58.38 2.25
CA ASP A 148 -45.93 58.86 3.46
C ASP A 148 -45.43 60.28 3.35
N ILE A 149 -45.53 61.01 4.47
CA ILE A 149 -45.03 62.38 4.65
C ILE A 149 -43.76 62.25 5.51
N LEU A 150 -42.60 62.55 4.95
CA LEU A 150 -41.38 62.80 5.69
C LEU A 150 -41.26 64.30 5.99
N TYR A 151 -41.10 64.68 7.24
CA TYR A 151 -40.94 66.07 7.60
C TYR A 151 -39.79 66.30 8.60
N ALA A 152 -39.20 67.49 8.55
CA ALA A 152 -38.14 67.89 9.45
C ALA A 152 -38.63 69.03 10.37
N ASP A 153 -38.35 68.92 11.66
CA ASP A 153 -38.57 69.89 12.70
C ASP A 153 -37.47 70.97 12.65
N ILE A 154 -37.70 72.12 13.31
CA ILE A 154 -36.73 73.24 13.49
C ILE A 154 -35.41 72.72 14.10
N ALA A 155 -35.45 71.70 14.93
CA ALA A 155 -34.28 71.00 15.53
C ALA A 155 -33.56 70.07 14.55
N GLY A 156 -33.98 69.87 13.29
CA GLY A 156 -33.41 69.02 12.28
C GLY A 156 -33.78 67.51 12.46
N LYS A 157 -34.65 67.14 13.40
CA LYS A 157 -35.10 65.74 13.56
C LYS A 157 -36.12 65.42 12.47
N LYS A 158 -35.94 64.19 11.88
CA LYS A 158 -36.80 63.72 10.80
C LYS A 158 -37.92 62.84 11.36
N TYR A 159 -39.12 63.08 10.91
CA TYR A 159 -40.34 62.37 11.31
C TYR A 159 -41.02 61.80 10.06
N MET A 160 -41.74 60.71 10.20
CA MET A 160 -42.56 60.12 9.15
C MET A 160 -43.99 59.93 9.64
N SER A 161 -44.94 60.37 8.83
CA SER A 161 -46.36 60.10 9.06
C SER A 161 -47.00 59.63 7.78
N THR A 162 -48.01 58.77 7.89
CA THR A 162 -48.73 58.21 6.73
C THR A 162 -49.92 59.11 6.42
N LEU A 163 -50.10 59.45 5.15
CA LEU A 163 -51.23 60.23 4.67
C LEU A 163 -52.51 59.41 4.68
N PRO A 164 -53.56 59.76 5.41
CA PRO A 164 -54.79 59.01 5.43
C PRO A 164 -55.58 59.09 4.09
N PHE A 165 -55.50 60.20 3.34
CA PHE A 165 -56.04 60.35 1.99
C PHE A 165 -55.24 61.44 1.21
N GLU A 166 -55.33 61.41 -0.11
CA GLU A 166 -54.80 62.46 -0.97
C GLU A 166 -55.67 63.70 -0.82
N SER A 167 -55.12 64.70 -0.20
CA SER A 167 -55.82 65.99 -0.04
C SER A 167 -54.97 67.10 -0.66
N PRO A 168 -55.34 67.65 -1.84
CA PRO A 168 -54.67 68.76 -2.46
C PRO A 168 -54.65 70.01 -1.57
N GLN A 169 -55.69 70.23 -0.76
CA GLN A 169 -55.81 71.35 0.17
C GLN A 169 -54.72 71.32 1.28
N LEU A 170 -54.16 70.19 1.59
CA LEU A 170 -53.08 70.07 2.56
C LEU A 170 -51.80 70.75 2.05
N VAL A 171 -51.49 70.59 0.78
CA VAL A 171 -50.29 71.16 0.16
C VAL A 171 -50.41 72.71 0.17
N ASP A 172 -51.57 73.22 -0.20
CA ASP A 172 -51.80 74.66 -0.19
C ASP A 172 -51.70 75.22 1.22
N SER A 173 -52.26 74.55 2.20
CA SER A 173 -52.21 74.97 3.60
C SER A 173 -50.78 74.95 4.18
N LEU A 174 -49.91 74.03 3.74
CA LEU A 174 -48.50 73.99 4.13
C LEU A 174 -47.68 75.09 3.50
N ILE A 175 -47.96 75.46 2.24
CA ILE A 175 -47.31 76.51 1.51
C ILE A 175 -47.71 77.93 2.15
N ILE A 176 -48.98 78.11 2.46
CA ILE A 176 -49.45 79.30 3.14
C ILE A 176 -48.78 79.46 4.51
N LYS A 177 -48.48 78.41 5.22
CA LYS A 177 -47.79 78.44 6.51
C LYS A 177 -46.26 78.55 6.40
N GLY A 178 -45.69 78.62 5.18
CA GLY A 178 -44.28 78.87 4.94
C GLY A 178 -43.43 77.58 5.02
N VAL A 179 -44.01 76.39 4.94
CA VAL A 179 -43.30 75.12 4.97
C VAL A 179 -42.79 74.76 3.56
N LYS A 180 -41.50 74.39 3.42
CA LYS A 180 -40.97 73.98 2.11
C LYS A 180 -41.51 72.60 1.76
N VAL A 181 -42.21 72.50 0.64
CA VAL A 181 -42.81 71.22 0.17
C VAL A 181 -42.04 70.70 -1.01
N ASN A 182 -41.55 69.48 -0.89
CA ASN A 182 -40.88 68.73 -1.94
C ASN A 182 -41.64 67.41 -2.23
N ALA A 183 -41.76 67.04 -3.51
CA ALA A 183 -42.33 65.77 -3.93
C ALA A 183 -41.25 64.98 -4.70
N THR A 184 -41.00 63.69 -4.29
CA THR A 184 -40.07 62.85 -4.99
C THR A 184 -40.79 61.59 -5.41
N ARG A 185 -40.56 61.15 -6.65
CA ARG A 185 -41.05 59.84 -7.14
C ARG A 185 -39.97 58.83 -6.91
N PRO A 186 -40.25 57.65 -6.28
CA PRO A 186 -39.27 56.60 -6.14
C PRO A 186 -38.88 56.06 -7.53
N SER A 187 -37.57 55.84 -7.74
CA SER A 187 -37.06 55.28 -8.99
C SER A 187 -37.49 53.81 -9.13
N ARG A 188 -38.30 53.49 -10.13
CA ARG A 188 -38.72 52.12 -10.44
C ARG A 188 -37.57 51.17 -10.69
N TRP A 189 -36.45 51.68 -11.23
CA TRP A 189 -35.27 50.91 -11.49
C TRP A 189 -34.55 50.46 -10.21
N ALA A 190 -34.53 51.24 -9.17
CA ALA A 190 -33.95 50.87 -7.88
C ALA A 190 -34.68 49.70 -7.25
N TRP A 191 -36.01 49.64 -7.36
CA TRP A 191 -36.83 48.53 -6.89
C TRP A 191 -36.58 47.22 -7.71
N VAL A 192 -36.54 47.34 -9.05
CA VAL A 192 -36.23 46.18 -9.93
C VAL A 192 -34.83 45.64 -9.62
N LEU A 193 -33.83 46.51 -9.48
CA LEU A 193 -32.47 46.09 -9.19
C LEU A 193 -32.36 45.40 -7.84
N SER A 194 -33.00 45.92 -6.80
CA SER A 194 -32.96 45.32 -5.46
C SER A 194 -33.72 43.97 -5.37
N SER A 195 -34.79 43.80 -6.18
CA SER A 195 -35.63 42.61 -6.15
C SER A 195 -35.11 41.48 -7.07
N VAL A 196 -34.60 41.82 -8.27
CA VAL A 196 -34.20 40.82 -9.28
C VAL A 196 -32.73 40.36 -9.12
N PHE A 197 -31.83 41.27 -8.71
CA PHE A 197 -30.42 41.00 -8.59
C PHE A 197 -30.06 39.80 -7.67
N PRO A 198 -30.68 39.62 -6.47
CA PRO A 198 -30.41 38.48 -5.64
C PRO A 198 -30.76 37.13 -6.32
N PHE A 199 -31.85 37.09 -7.09
CA PHE A 199 -32.27 35.89 -7.82
C PHE A 199 -31.31 35.56 -8.97
N VAL A 200 -30.82 36.56 -9.71
CA VAL A 200 -29.79 36.36 -10.75
C VAL A 200 -28.50 35.83 -10.14
N LEU A 201 -28.08 36.35 -8.99
CA LEU A 201 -26.91 35.89 -8.25
C LEU A 201 -27.07 34.43 -7.79
N LEU A 202 -28.26 34.06 -7.29
CA LEU A 202 -28.59 32.73 -6.83
C LEU A 202 -28.57 31.72 -7.99
N ILE A 203 -29.09 32.08 -9.16
CA ILE A 203 -29.04 31.27 -10.39
C ILE A 203 -27.60 31.08 -10.87
N LEU A 204 -26.79 32.14 -10.90
CA LEU A 204 -25.38 32.06 -11.28
C LEU A 204 -24.58 31.16 -10.29
N PHE A 205 -24.84 31.30 -8.99
CA PHE A 205 -24.26 30.42 -7.98
C PHE A 205 -24.67 28.96 -8.17
N TYR A 206 -25.95 28.71 -8.47
CA TYR A 206 -26.48 27.37 -8.73
C TYR A 206 -25.83 26.73 -9.96
N ILE A 207 -25.69 27.48 -11.06
CA ILE A 207 -25.00 26.99 -12.28
C ILE A 207 -23.52 26.71 -12.00
N PHE A 208 -22.85 27.57 -11.23
CA PHE A 208 -21.44 27.37 -10.83
C PHE A 208 -21.28 26.14 -9.93
N PHE A 209 -22.19 25.95 -8.98
CA PHE A 209 -22.22 24.78 -8.07
C PHE A 209 -22.45 23.49 -8.83
N LEU A 210 -23.38 23.46 -9.78
CA LEU A 210 -23.63 22.30 -10.64
C LEU A 210 -22.42 21.96 -11.53
N ARG A 211 -21.73 22.97 -12.08
CA ARG A 211 -20.47 22.75 -12.82
C ARG A 211 -19.35 22.23 -11.92
N GLY A 212 -19.26 22.66 -10.67
CA GLY A 212 -18.32 22.15 -9.69
C GLY A 212 -18.59 20.69 -9.30
N MET A 213 -19.85 20.33 -9.13
CA MET A 213 -20.26 18.94 -8.84
C MET A 213 -20.04 17.98 -10.01
N SER A 214 -20.26 18.42 -11.25
CA SER A 214 -20.02 17.60 -12.44
C SER A 214 -18.55 17.17 -12.57
N ASN A 215 -17.61 18.03 -12.20
CA ASN A 215 -16.18 17.69 -12.19
C ASN A 215 -15.73 16.80 -11.02
N GLN A 216 -16.49 16.72 -9.93
CA GLN A 216 -16.19 15.82 -8.81
C GLN A 216 -16.74 14.41 -9.05
N ASN A 217 -17.89 14.26 -9.72
CA ASN A 217 -18.46 12.96 -10.04
C ASN A 217 -17.58 12.17 -11.03
N SER A 218 -16.89 12.82 -11.96
CA SER A 218 -15.95 12.12 -12.85
C SER A 218 -14.73 11.52 -12.13
N LYS A 219 -14.35 12.03 -10.94
CA LYS A 219 -13.28 11.45 -10.11
C LYS A 219 -13.77 10.26 -9.30
N ALA A 220 -15.01 10.25 -8.82
CA ALA A 220 -15.59 9.09 -8.13
C ALA A 220 -15.70 7.87 -9.05
N PHE A 221 -15.97 8.05 -10.34
CA PHE A 221 -15.95 6.96 -11.33
C PHE A 221 -14.55 6.50 -11.75
N SER A 222 -13.48 7.25 -11.45
CA SER A 222 -12.11 6.84 -11.76
C SER A 222 -11.49 5.87 -10.74
N PHE A 223 -12.07 5.66 -9.57
CA PHE A 223 -11.59 4.70 -8.58
C PHE A 223 -11.70 3.24 -9.04
N GLY A 224 -12.62 2.94 -9.93
CA GLY A 224 -12.83 1.59 -10.49
C GLY A 224 -11.94 1.26 -11.70
N LYS A 225 -11.12 2.20 -12.20
CA LYS A 225 -10.21 1.90 -13.31
C LYS A 225 -9.03 1.06 -12.84
N SER A 226 -8.72 0.02 -13.59
CA SER A 226 -7.58 -0.84 -13.36
C SER A 226 -6.28 -0.01 -13.39
N LYS A 227 -5.37 -0.29 -12.46
CA LYS A 227 -3.99 0.23 -12.47
C LYS A 227 -3.07 -0.64 -13.33
N ALA A 228 -3.63 -1.53 -14.15
CA ALA A 228 -2.85 -2.42 -14.99
C ALA A 228 -1.86 -1.62 -15.84
N ARG A 229 -0.60 -2.06 -15.81
CA ARG A 229 0.45 -1.47 -16.64
C ARG A 229 0.48 -2.20 -17.97
N LEU A 230 0.16 -1.47 -19.04
CA LEU A 230 0.35 -1.97 -20.40
C LEU A 230 1.85 -1.91 -20.71
N HIS A 231 2.45 -3.07 -20.96
CA HIS A 231 3.78 -3.18 -21.55
C HIS A 231 3.60 -3.59 -23.01
N GLU A 232 3.90 -2.69 -23.93
CA GLU A 232 3.96 -3.04 -25.35
C GLU A 232 5.12 -4.02 -25.57
N ALA A 233 4.87 -5.14 -26.23
CA ALA A 233 5.87 -6.19 -26.50
C ALA A 233 7.16 -5.65 -27.13
N SER A 234 7.04 -4.64 -27.99
CA SER A 234 8.17 -3.99 -28.66
C SER A 234 9.11 -3.20 -27.72
N LYS A 235 8.68 -2.87 -26.52
CA LYS A 235 9.47 -2.07 -25.56
C LYS A 235 10.15 -2.90 -24.47
N SER A 236 9.68 -4.12 -24.17
CA SER A 236 10.29 -4.93 -23.10
C SER A 236 11.52 -5.69 -23.57
N GLY A 237 11.59 -6.08 -24.84
CA GLY A 237 12.72 -6.80 -25.43
C GLY A 237 13.10 -8.14 -24.76
N ILE A 238 12.39 -8.52 -23.69
CA ILE A 238 12.66 -9.71 -22.88
C ILE A 238 12.08 -10.93 -23.59
N THR A 239 12.94 -11.93 -23.84
CA THR A 239 12.60 -13.20 -24.50
C THR A 239 13.04 -14.38 -23.65
N PHE A 240 12.79 -15.62 -24.09
CA PHE A 240 13.29 -16.83 -23.41
C PHE A 240 14.81 -16.90 -23.32
N LYS A 241 15.55 -16.14 -24.12
CA LYS A 241 17.00 -16.04 -24.03
C LYS A 241 17.49 -15.31 -22.78
N ASP A 242 16.67 -14.44 -22.24
CA ASP A 242 16.96 -13.67 -21.03
C ASP A 242 16.57 -14.41 -19.74
N VAL A 243 15.91 -15.55 -19.86
CA VAL A 243 15.49 -16.42 -18.76
C VAL A 243 16.38 -17.66 -18.80
N ALA A 244 17.05 -17.97 -17.70
CA ALA A 244 17.93 -19.13 -17.57
C ALA A 244 17.49 -20.04 -16.42
N GLY A 245 17.86 -21.33 -16.47
CA GLY A 245 17.70 -22.28 -15.38
C GLY A 245 16.28 -22.74 -15.07
N VAL A 246 15.36 -22.67 -16.04
CA VAL A 246 13.96 -23.11 -15.92
C VAL A 246 13.48 -23.71 -17.25
N ASP A 247 14.28 -24.65 -17.79
CA ASP A 247 14.07 -25.15 -19.16
C ASP A 247 12.75 -25.91 -19.32
N GLU A 248 12.35 -26.72 -18.33
CA GLU A 248 11.08 -27.42 -18.33
C GLU A 248 9.90 -26.46 -18.35
N ALA A 249 9.95 -25.41 -17.52
CA ALA A 249 8.90 -24.39 -17.51
C ALA A 249 8.84 -23.60 -18.81
N LYS A 250 9.99 -23.37 -19.49
CA LYS A 250 10.01 -22.74 -20.81
C LYS A 250 9.38 -23.64 -21.86
N GLU A 251 9.67 -24.95 -21.84
CA GLU A 251 9.11 -25.93 -22.78
C GLU A 251 7.59 -25.98 -22.65
N GLU A 252 7.06 -26.07 -21.42
CA GLU A 252 5.62 -26.04 -21.19
C GLU A 252 4.96 -24.74 -21.67
N LEU A 253 5.62 -23.60 -21.50
CA LEU A 253 5.11 -22.31 -21.93
C LEU A 253 5.32 -22.03 -23.43
N GLN A 254 6.21 -22.76 -24.10
CA GLN A 254 6.41 -22.67 -25.55
C GLN A 254 5.14 -23.02 -26.31
N GLU A 255 4.36 -23.99 -25.81
CA GLU A 255 3.05 -24.33 -26.43
C GLU A 255 2.10 -23.13 -26.44
N ILE A 256 2.13 -22.30 -25.38
CA ILE A 256 1.32 -21.09 -25.29
C ILE A 256 1.80 -20.03 -26.28
N VAL A 257 3.11 -19.86 -26.41
CA VAL A 257 3.72 -18.97 -27.40
C VAL A 257 3.31 -19.38 -28.80
N ASP A 258 3.41 -20.66 -29.13
CA ASP A 258 3.06 -21.20 -30.45
C ASP A 258 1.58 -21.00 -30.77
N PHE A 259 0.72 -21.16 -29.76
CA PHE A 259 -0.70 -20.84 -29.91
C PHE A 259 -0.96 -19.36 -30.18
N LEU A 260 -0.35 -18.49 -29.39
CA LEU A 260 -0.53 -17.03 -29.57
C LEU A 260 -0.03 -16.57 -30.95
N LYS A 261 1.01 -17.24 -31.48
CA LYS A 261 1.53 -16.98 -32.85
C LYS A 261 0.61 -17.52 -33.98
N ASP A 262 0.06 -18.74 -33.81
CA ASP A 262 -0.87 -19.34 -34.79
C ASP A 262 -2.00 -20.13 -34.12
N PRO A 263 -3.07 -19.47 -33.69
CA PRO A 263 -4.23 -20.12 -33.06
C PRO A 263 -4.93 -21.15 -33.97
N ARG A 264 -4.88 -20.95 -35.30
CA ARG A 264 -5.62 -21.76 -36.25
C ARG A 264 -5.07 -23.19 -36.36
N LYS A 265 -3.77 -23.37 -36.15
CA LYS A 265 -3.11 -24.68 -36.18
C LYS A 265 -3.73 -25.63 -35.15
N PHE A 266 -3.97 -25.12 -33.95
CA PHE A 266 -4.51 -25.92 -32.80
C PHE A 266 -6.02 -26.20 -32.97
N GLN A 267 -6.78 -25.22 -33.45
CA GLN A 267 -8.22 -25.33 -33.68
C GLN A 267 -8.57 -26.40 -34.71
N ARG A 268 -7.77 -26.59 -35.75
CA ARG A 268 -8.01 -27.60 -36.81
C ARG A 268 -8.00 -29.01 -36.25
N LEU A 269 -7.26 -29.29 -35.20
CA LEU A 269 -7.15 -30.61 -34.57
C LEU A 269 -8.13 -30.80 -33.39
N GLY A 270 -8.98 -29.80 -33.11
CA GLY A 270 -9.96 -29.84 -32.01
C GLY A 270 -9.33 -29.65 -30.63
N GLY A 271 -8.06 -29.25 -30.57
CA GLY A 271 -7.35 -28.96 -29.32
C GLY A 271 -7.98 -27.75 -28.62
N ARG A 272 -8.23 -27.89 -27.33
CA ARG A 272 -8.62 -26.77 -26.46
C ARG A 272 -7.39 -26.25 -25.74
N ILE A 273 -7.17 -24.97 -25.84
CA ILE A 273 -6.04 -24.31 -25.22
C ILE A 273 -6.38 -23.91 -23.79
N PRO A 274 -5.43 -23.99 -22.86
CA PRO A 274 -5.65 -23.52 -21.52
C PRO A 274 -5.96 -22.02 -21.52
N ARG A 275 -7.04 -21.63 -20.84
CA ARG A 275 -7.41 -20.21 -20.69
C ARG A 275 -6.53 -19.50 -19.69
N GLY A 276 -6.06 -20.26 -18.69
CA GLY A 276 -5.24 -19.74 -17.62
C GLY A 276 -4.09 -20.68 -17.26
N VAL A 277 -2.96 -20.08 -16.95
CA VAL A 277 -1.75 -20.75 -16.49
C VAL A 277 -1.38 -20.20 -15.14
N LEU A 278 -1.18 -21.09 -14.18
CA LEU A 278 -0.70 -20.74 -12.85
C LEU A 278 0.79 -21.07 -12.73
N LEU A 279 1.62 -20.04 -12.56
CA LEU A 279 3.05 -20.19 -12.24
C LEU A 279 3.20 -20.36 -10.73
N VAL A 280 3.68 -21.50 -10.31
CA VAL A 280 3.89 -21.88 -8.90
C VAL A 280 5.37 -21.97 -8.62
N GLY A 281 5.86 -21.44 -7.50
CA GLY A 281 7.26 -21.60 -7.12
C GLY A 281 7.68 -20.66 -5.99
N ARG A 282 8.87 -20.88 -5.44
CA ARG A 282 9.40 -20.03 -4.35
C ARG A 282 9.60 -18.57 -4.79
N PRO A 283 9.66 -17.62 -3.85
CA PRO A 283 10.02 -16.24 -4.16
C PRO A 283 11.37 -16.17 -4.87
N GLY A 284 11.51 -15.26 -5.84
CA GLY A 284 12.79 -15.04 -6.55
C GLY A 284 13.11 -16.02 -7.67
N THR A 285 12.28 -17.04 -7.96
CA THR A 285 12.53 -18.01 -9.04
C THR A 285 12.30 -17.47 -10.45
N GLY A 286 11.85 -16.22 -10.62
CA GLY A 286 11.73 -15.59 -11.92
C GLY A 286 10.34 -15.70 -12.57
N LYS A 287 9.28 -16.06 -11.85
CA LYS A 287 7.90 -16.20 -12.37
C LYS A 287 7.42 -14.99 -13.19
N THR A 288 7.57 -13.79 -12.64
CA THR A 288 7.21 -12.53 -13.33
C THR A 288 8.07 -12.29 -14.57
N LEU A 289 9.36 -12.63 -14.53
CA LEU A 289 10.27 -12.53 -15.67
C LEU A 289 9.86 -13.50 -16.79
N LEU A 290 9.56 -14.75 -16.42
CA LEU A 290 9.11 -15.80 -17.32
C LEU A 290 7.80 -15.40 -18.03
N ALA A 291 6.82 -14.87 -17.31
CA ALA A 291 5.58 -14.37 -17.89
C ALA A 291 5.81 -13.23 -18.92
N LYS A 292 6.76 -12.32 -18.63
CA LYS A 292 7.17 -11.28 -19.58
C LYS A 292 7.87 -11.86 -20.81
N ALA A 293 8.70 -12.88 -20.61
CA ALA A 293 9.40 -13.56 -21.70
C ALA A 293 8.43 -14.27 -22.65
N VAL A 294 7.37 -14.90 -22.14
CA VAL A 294 6.30 -15.48 -22.96
C VAL A 294 5.66 -14.44 -23.86
N SER A 295 5.35 -13.26 -23.32
CA SER A 295 4.78 -12.17 -24.11
C SER A 295 5.74 -11.64 -25.17
N GLY A 296 7.01 -11.46 -24.80
CA GLY A 296 8.05 -11.00 -25.77
C GLY A 296 8.31 -12.01 -26.87
N GLU A 297 8.35 -13.31 -26.54
CA GLU A 297 8.52 -14.40 -27.50
C GLU A 297 7.32 -14.55 -28.42
N ALA A 298 6.10 -14.36 -27.90
CA ALA A 298 4.87 -14.38 -28.68
C ALA A 298 4.63 -13.08 -29.49
N GLY A 299 5.27 -11.98 -29.10
CA GLY A 299 5.09 -10.67 -29.75
C GLY A 299 3.74 -10.01 -29.46
N VAL A 300 3.09 -10.34 -28.33
CA VAL A 300 1.77 -9.85 -27.95
C VAL A 300 1.82 -8.85 -26.79
N PRO A 301 0.83 -7.95 -26.65
CA PRO A 301 0.73 -7.03 -25.52
C PRO A 301 0.68 -7.75 -24.16
N PHE A 302 1.31 -7.14 -23.14
CA PHE A 302 1.37 -7.68 -21.79
C PHE A 302 0.73 -6.71 -20.79
N PHE A 303 -0.35 -7.13 -20.15
CA PHE A 303 -1.02 -6.41 -19.08
C PHE A 303 -0.58 -7.00 -17.74
N SER A 304 0.02 -6.19 -16.87
CA SER A 304 0.47 -6.65 -15.55
C SER A 304 -0.22 -5.91 -14.43
N ILE A 305 -0.72 -6.68 -13.45
CA ILE A 305 -1.31 -6.17 -12.22
C ILE A 305 -0.89 -7.07 -11.05
N SER A 306 -0.79 -6.49 -9.84
CA SER A 306 -0.63 -7.30 -8.62
C SER A 306 -2.00 -7.68 -8.04
N GLY A 307 -2.13 -8.89 -7.50
CA GLY A 307 -3.31 -9.30 -6.77
C GLY A 307 -3.65 -8.36 -5.61
N SER A 308 -2.64 -7.75 -4.98
CA SER A 308 -2.82 -6.74 -3.94
C SER A 308 -3.51 -5.46 -4.43
N ASP A 309 -3.40 -5.12 -5.72
CA ASP A 309 -4.08 -3.95 -6.32
C ASP A 309 -5.61 -4.12 -6.40
N PHE A 310 -6.10 -5.34 -6.27
CA PHE A 310 -7.54 -5.62 -6.23
C PHE A 310 -8.13 -5.51 -4.82
N VAL A 311 -7.28 -5.54 -3.78
CA VAL A 311 -7.72 -5.46 -2.39
C VAL A 311 -7.77 -3.99 -1.96
N GLU A 312 -8.99 -3.47 -1.76
CA GLU A 312 -9.21 -2.08 -1.33
C GLU A 312 -10.18 -2.07 -0.14
N MET A 313 -10.25 -0.97 0.60
CA MET A 313 -11.18 -0.84 1.73
C MET A 313 -12.63 -0.57 1.31
N PHE A 314 -12.87 -0.25 0.04
CA PHE A 314 -14.20 0.10 -0.46
C PHE A 314 -14.81 -1.07 -1.21
N VAL A 315 -15.96 -1.54 -0.75
CA VAL A 315 -16.71 -2.66 -1.34
C VAL A 315 -16.99 -2.42 -2.83
N GLY A 316 -16.66 -3.39 -3.66
CA GLY A 316 -16.94 -3.40 -5.10
C GLY A 316 -15.87 -2.72 -5.98
N VAL A 317 -14.87 -2.05 -5.41
CA VAL A 317 -13.78 -1.42 -6.20
C VAL A 317 -12.88 -2.49 -6.81
N GLY A 318 -12.52 -3.52 -6.05
CA GLY A 318 -11.74 -4.66 -6.54
C GLY A 318 -12.43 -5.36 -7.72
N ALA A 319 -13.71 -5.69 -7.58
CA ALA A 319 -14.50 -6.29 -8.65
C ALA A 319 -14.61 -5.39 -9.90
N ALA A 320 -14.71 -4.08 -9.74
CA ALA A 320 -14.71 -3.14 -10.86
C ALA A 320 -13.35 -3.10 -11.59
N ARG A 321 -12.23 -3.19 -10.87
CA ARG A 321 -10.89 -3.26 -11.46
C ARG A 321 -10.66 -4.57 -12.22
N VAL A 322 -11.16 -5.68 -11.69
CA VAL A 322 -11.12 -6.96 -12.40
C VAL A 322 -11.84 -6.82 -13.73
N ARG A 323 -13.07 -6.32 -13.73
CA ARG A 323 -13.87 -6.12 -14.95
C ARG A 323 -13.16 -5.21 -15.96
N ASP A 324 -12.62 -4.09 -15.52
CA ASP A 324 -11.88 -3.15 -16.40
C ASP A 324 -10.62 -3.79 -17.00
N LEU A 325 -9.87 -4.61 -16.23
CA LEU A 325 -8.72 -5.35 -16.72
C LEU A 325 -9.10 -6.30 -17.85
N PHE A 326 -10.17 -7.08 -17.67
CA PHE A 326 -10.65 -8.04 -18.67
C PHE A 326 -11.22 -7.34 -19.91
N GLU A 327 -11.91 -6.21 -19.75
CA GLU A 327 -12.35 -5.38 -20.88
C GLU A 327 -11.16 -4.81 -21.67
N GLN A 328 -10.09 -4.40 -21.00
CA GLN A 328 -8.88 -3.94 -21.66
C GLN A 328 -8.20 -5.08 -22.42
N ALA A 329 -8.13 -6.28 -21.84
CA ALA A 329 -7.59 -7.45 -22.48
C ALA A 329 -8.39 -7.80 -23.75
N LYS A 330 -9.73 -7.81 -23.69
CA LYS A 330 -10.61 -8.05 -24.85
C LYS A 330 -10.40 -7.04 -25.98
N LYS A 331 -10.17 -5.79 -25.66
CA LYS A 331 -9.91 -4.74 -26.68
C LYS A 331 -8.54 -4.86 -27.35
N ASN A 332 -7.59 -5.56 -26.74
CA ASN A 332 -6.21 -5.67 -27.20
C ASN A 332 -5.82 -7.13 -27.55
N ALA A 333 -6.77 -8.00 -27.77
CA ALA A 333 -6.50 -9.38 -28.17
C ALA A 333 -5.84 -9.44 -29.58
N PRO A 334 -4.84 -10.34 -29.80
CA PRO A 334 -4.30 -11.30 -28.86
C PRO A 334 -3.38 -10.65 -27.80
N CYS A 335 -3.50 -11.06 -26.51
CA CYS A 335 -2.71 -10.50 -25.43
C CYS A 335 -2.51 -11.49 -24.27
N ILE A 336 -1.57 -11.17 -23.40
CA ILE A 336 -1.37 -11.85 -22.11
C ILE A 336 -1.75 -10.91 -20.96
N THR A 337 -2.58 -11.42 -20.05
CA THR A 337 -2.92 -10.74 -18.79
C THR A 337 -2.21 -11.47 -17.65
N PHE A 338 -1.32 -10.77 -16.95
CA PHE A 338 -0.54 -11.31 -15.85
C PHE A 338 -1.01 -10.76 -14.51
N ILE A 339 -1.31 -11.68 -13.60
CA ILE A 339 -1.71 -11.36 -12.21
C ILE A 339 -0.63 -11.90 -11.28
N ASP A 340 0.20 -11.02 -10.74
CA ASP A 340 1.20 -11.41 -9.74
C ASP A 340 0.56 -11.52 -8.35
N GLU A 341 1.11 -12.37 -7.50
CA GLU A 341 0.62 -12.58 -6.12
C GLU A 341 -0.90 -12.83 -6.06
N ILE A 342 -1.40 -13.75 -6.90
CA ILE A 342 -2.84 -14.07 -6.97
C ILE A 342 -3.41 -14.52 -5.62
N ASP A 343 -2.59 -15.05 -4.72
CA ASP A 343 -2.94 -15.46 -3.38
C ASP A 343 -3.43 -14.30 -2.48
N ALA A 344 -3.14 -13.04 -2.84
CA ALA A 344 -3.71 -11.88 -2.15
C ALA A 344 -5.25 -11.82 -2.27
N VAL A 345 -5.81 -12.31 -3.39
CA VAL A 345 -7.26 -12.30 -3.70
C VAL A 345 -7.84 -13.71 -3.67
N GLY A 346 -7.07 -14.69 -4.17
CA GLY A 346 -7.50 -16.06 -4.40
C GLY A 346 -7.51 -16.97 -3.18
N ARG A 347 -7.38 -16.45 -1.97
CA ARG A 347 -7.30 -17.25 -0.74
C ARG A 347 -8.62 -17.94 -0.42
N HIS A 348 -8.52 -19.18 0.09
CA HIS A 348 -9.64 -20.01 0.54
C HIS A 348 -10.56 -19.28 1.54
N ARG A 349 -11.86 -19.58 1.48
CA ARG A 349 -12.91 -19.02 2.34
C ARG A 349 -12.67 -19.42 3.79
N GLY A 350 -12.33 -18.44 4.64
CA GLY A 350 -12.17 -18.64 6.09
C GLY A 350 -13.38 -18.13 6.85
N THR A 351 -13.75 -18.80 7.94
CA THR A 351 -14.80 -18.38 8.88
C THR A 351 -14.38 -17.21 9.77
N GLY A 352 -13.77 -16.18 9.20
CA GLY A 352 -13.29 -15.01 9.95
C GLY A 352 -14.36 -13.93 10.10
N LEU A 353 -14.65 -13.54 11.34
CA LEU A 353 -15.51 -12.40 11.70
C LEU A 353 -14.80 -11.06 11.42
N GLY A 354 -14.85 -10.55 10.18
CA GLY A 354 -14.29 -9.23 9.88
C GLY A 354 -14.63 -8.73 8.48
N GLY A 355 -15.12 -7.48 8.37
CA GLY A 355 -15.65 -6.87 7.14
C GLY A 355 -14.69 -6.69 5.95
N GLY A 356 -13.42 -7.11 6.05
CA GLY A 356 -12.47 -7.13 4.93
C GLY A 356 -12.50 -8.44 4.12
N HIS A 357 -13.26 -9.45 4.57
CA HIS A 357 -13.39 -10.72 3.86
C HIS A 357 -14.39 -10.64 2.72
N ASP A 358 -15.49 -9.89 2.90
CA ASP A 358 -16.58 -9.78 1.92
C ASP A 358 -16.11 -9.15 0.60
N GLU A 359 -15.18 -8.18 0.66
CA GLU A 359 -14.66 -7.52 -0.53
C GLU A 359 -13.74 -8.42 -1.35
N ARG A 360 -12.86 -9.18 -0.67
CA ARG A 360 -11.98 -10.16 -1.34
C ARG A 360 -12.80 -11.26 -2.01
N GLU A 361 -13.80 -11.78 -1.33
CA GLU A 361 -14.69 -12.81 -1.87
C GLU A 361 -15.48 -12.29 -3.08
N GLN A 362 -15.98 -11.06 -3.02
CA GLN A 362 -16.64 -10.43 -4.16
C GLN A 362 -15.69 -10.25 -5.35
N THR A 363 -14.45 -9.89 -5.10
CA THR A 363 -13.41 -9.72 -6.12
C THR A 363 -13.03 -11.06 -6.73
N LEU A 364 -12.85 -12.10 -5.91
CA LEU A 364 -12.60 -13.47 -6.38
C LEU A 364 -13.75 -13.98 -7.24
N ASN A 365 -14.98 -13.82 -6.79
CA ASN A 365 -16.17 -14.23 -7.56
C ASN A 365 -16.24 -13.50 -8.90
N GLN A 366 -15.91 -12.20 -8.94
CA GLN A 366 -15.85 -11.46 -10.21
C GLN A 366 -14.74 -12.00 -11.14
N LEU A 367 -13.56 -12.33 -10.58
CA LEU A 367 -12.47 -12.94 -11.35
C LEU A 367 -12.92 -14.27 -11.98
N LEU A 368 -13.57 -15.13 -11.20
CA LEU A 368 -14.11 -16.41 -11.69
C LEU A 368 -15.15 -16.21 -12.80
N VAL A 369 -16.04 -15.23 -12.65
CA VAL A 369 -17.06 -14.90 -13.66
C VAL A 369 -16.42 -14.40 -14.96
N GLU A 370 -15.43 -13.52 -14.86
CA GLU A 370 -14.74 -13.00 -16.05
C GLU A 370 -13.94 -14.09 -16.78
N MET A 371 -13.29 -15.00 -16.02
CA MET A 371 -12.57 -16.15 -16.60
C MET A 371 -13.52 -17.12 -17.31
N ASP A 372 -14.68 -17.39 -16.72
CA ASP A 372 -15.70 -18.26 -17.33
C ASP A 372 -16.32 -17.61 -18.57
N GLY A 373 -16.38 -16.27 -18.60
CA GLY A 373 -16.98 -15.45 -19.66
C GLY A 373 -16.15 -15.28 -20.93
N PHE A 374 -14.97 -15.92 -21.06
CA PHE A 374 -14.19 -15.91 -22.29
C PHE A 374 -14.76 -16.89 -23.34
N GLU A 375 -14.82 -16.43 -24.58
CA GLU A 375 -15.09 -17.34 -25.68
C GLU A 375 -13.79 -18.09 -26.09
N PRO A 376 -13.88 -19.32 -26.59
CA PRO A 376 -12.72 -20.13 -27.00
C PRO A 376 -11.81 -19.47 -28.06
N ASN A 377 -12.27 -18.43 -28.73
CA ASN A 377 -11.61 -17.79 -29.86
C ASN A 377 -10.97 -16.42 -29.55
N GLU A 378 -11.07 -15.93 -28.31
CA GLU A 378 -10.62 -14.56 -27.99
C GLU A 378 -9.09 -14.40 -27.93
N ALA A 379 -8.29 -15.46 -28.03
CA ALA A 379 -6.81 -15.44 -28.02
C ALA A 379 -6.21 -14.62 -26.86
N ILE A 380 -6.85 -14.68 -25.69
CA ILE A 380 -6.41 -14.05 -24.45
C ILE A 380 -5.94 -15.15 -23.52
N ILE A 381 -4.73 -15.04 -22.99
CA ILE A 381 -4.18 -15.98 -22.00
C ILE A 381 -4.00 -15.24 -20.67
N ILE A 382 -4.53 -15.82 -19.63
CA ILE A 382 -4.33 -15.32 -18.25
C ILE A 382 -3.17 -16.11 -17.65
N ILE A 383 -2.12 -15.43 -17.21
CA ILE A 383 -1.04 -16.03 -16.46
C ILE A 383 -1.12 -15.47 -15.05
N ALA A 384 -1.19 -16.32 -14.04
CA ALA A 384 -1.10 -15.89 -12.65
C ALA A 384 0.16 -16.46 -11.99
N ALA A 385 0.71 -15.77 -11.00
CA ALA A 385 1.83 -16.26 -10.21
C ALA A 385 1.48 -16.29 -8.73
N THR A 386 1.94 -17.36 -8.05
CA THR A 386 1.82 -17.48 -6.59
C THR A 386 3.06 -18.15 -5.99
N ASN A 387 3.37 -17.78 -4.76
CA ASN A 387 4.35 -18.47 -3.94
C ASN A 387 3.69 -19.51 -3.01
N ARG A 388 2.36 -19.49 -2.90
CA ARG A 388 1.58 -20.31 -1.98
C ARG A 388 0.35 -20.92 -2.66
N PRO A 389 0.54 -21.98 -3.45
CA PRO A 389 -0.57 -22.67 -4.09
C PRO A 389 -1.51 -23.35 -3.08
N ASP A 390 -1.02 -23.66 -1.88
CA ASP A 390 -1.73 -24.31 -0.77
C ASP A 390 -2.91 -23.50 -0.23
N ILE A 391 -2.89 -22.18 -0.35
CA ILE A 391 -3.94 -21.30 0.17
C ILE A 391 -4.96 -20.86 -0.87
N LEU A 392 -4.78 -21.23 -2.15
CA LEU A 392 -5.69 -20.85 -3.22
C LEU A 392 -7.03 -21.57 -3.14
N ASP A 393 -8.10 -20.86 -3.46
CA ASP A 393 -9.43 -21.46 -3.59
C ASP A 393 -9.44 -22.51 -4.73
N PRO A 394 -9.84 -23.77 -4.45
CA PRO A 394 -9.90 -24.82 -5.46
C PRO A 394 -10.76 -24.46 -6.69
N ALA A 395 -11.68 -23.49 -6.54
CA ALA A 395 -12.47 -23.00 -7.65
C ALA A 395 -11.63 -22.33 -8.75
N LEU A 396 -10.48 -21.75 -8.41
CA LEU A 396 -9.54 -21.18 -9.38
C LEU A 396 -8.84 -22.26 -10.24
N LEU A 397 -8.66 -23.46 -9.68
CA LEU A 397 -7.92 -24.56 -10.30
C LEU A 397 -8.82 -25.49 -11.14
N ARG A 398 -10.12 -25.16 -11.28
CA ARG A 398 -11.03 -25.95 -12.09
C ARG A 398 -10.76 -25.77 -13.59
N PRO A 399 -11.01 -26.85 -14.40
CA PRO A 399 -10.90 -26.75 -15.86
C PRO A 399 -11.68 -25.57 -16.43
N GLY A 400 -11.03 -24.86 -17.36
CA GLY A 400 -11.56 -23.63 -17.95
C GLY A 400 -11.14 -22.33 -17.24
N ARG A 401 -10.37 -22.41 -16.15
CA ARG A 401 -9.78 -21.30 -15.40
C ARG A 401 -8.25 -21.42 -15.40
N PHE A 402 -7.61 -21.66 -14.25
CA PHE A 402 -6.18 -22.00 -14.21
C PHE A 402 -6.03 -23.53 -14.33
N ASP A 403 -6.24 -24.02 -15.52
CA ASP A 403 -6.26 -25.44 -15.84
C ASP A 403 -4.87 -26.02 -16.13
N ARG A 404 -3.85 -25.16 -16.29
CA ARG A 404 -2.45 -25.57 -16.36
C ARG A 404 -1.67 -24.95 -15.19
N GLN A 405 -0.91 -25.78 -14.50
CA GLN A 405 0.01 -25.36 -13.46
C GLN A 405 1.44 -25.65 -13.93
N VAL A 406 2.27 -24.61 -13.95
CA VAL A 406 3.69 -24.71 -14.30
C VAL A 406 4.51 -24.41 -13.07
N THR A 407 5.29 -25.39 -12.63
CA THR A 407 6.16 -25.24 -11.47
C THR A 407 7.48 -24.59 -11.89
N VAL A 408 7.85 -23.52 -11.21
CA VAL A 408 9.11 -22.80 -11.38
C VAL A 408 9.96 -23.05 -10.15
N ASP A 409 10.72 -24.14 -10.17
CA ASP A 409 11.55 -24.58 -9.06
C ASP A 409 12.82 -23.73 -8.90
N LEU A 410 13.55 -23.96 -7.82
CA LEU A 410 14.90 -23.42 -7.65
C LEU A 410 15.81 -24.02 -8.72
N PRO A 411 16.76 -23.24 -9.27
CA PRO A 411 17.65 -23.71 -10.31
C PRO A 411 18.65 -24.75 -9.76
N ASP A 412 18.92 -25.78 -10.56
CA ASP A 412 20.01 -26.73 -10.34
C ASP A 412 21.38 -26.09 -10.61
N ILE A 413 22.47 -26.83 -10.46
CA ILE A 413 23.83 -26.29 -10.66
C ILE A 413 24.01 -25.70 -12.06
N LYS A 414 23.45 -26.33 -13.10
CA LYS A 414 23.53 -25.81 -14.47
C LYS A 414 22.75 -24.53 -14.62
N GLY A 415 21.52 -24.53 -14.15
CA GLY A 415 20.65 -23.34 -14.17
C GLY A 415 21.26 -22.18 -13.39
N ARG A 416 21.86 -22.43 -12.20
CA ARG A 416 22.57 -21.40 -11.45
C ARG A 416 23.75 -20.83 -12.24
N THR A 417 24.52 -21.68 -12.89
CA THR A 417 25.64 -21.23 -13.75
C THR A 417 25.17 -20.35 -14.90
N GLU A 418 24.07 -20.73 -15.55
CA GLU A 418 23.47 -19.93 -16.65
C GLU A 418 22.92 -18.60 -16.15
N ILE A 419 22.23 -18.60 -15.02
CA ILE A 419 21.71 -17.38 -14.40
C ILE A 419 22.86 -16.45 -14.03
N LEU A 420 23.93 -16.97 -13.40
CA LEU A 420 25.13 -16.18 -13.10
C LEU A 420 25.74 -15.60 -14.40
N ARG A 421 25.82 -16.36 -15.48
CA ARG A 421 26.32 -15.90 -16.78
C ARG A 421 25.47 -14.75 -17.35
N VAL A 422 24.16 -14.85 -17.27
CA VAL A 422 23.24 -13.79 -17.73
C VAL A 422 23.43 -12.50 -16.93
N HIS A 423 23.51 -12.61 -15.59
CA HIS A 423 23.64 -11.43 -14.72
C HIS A 423 25.06 -10.83 -14.76
N SER A 424 26.08 -11.64 -14.97
CA SER A 424 27.48 -11.17 -15.06
C SER A 424 27.87 -10.62 -16.42
N ALA A 425 27.07 -10.84 -17.47
CA ALA A 425 27.36 -10.35 -18.83
C ALA A 425 27.55 -8.83 -18.96
N LYS A 426 27.07 -8.05 -17.99
CA LYS A 426 27.15 -6.58 -17.98
C LYS A 426 28.18 -6.03 -17.00
N VAL A 427 28.93 -6.88 -16.31
CA VAL A 427 29.91 -6.50 -15.29
C VAL A 427 31.30 -7.00 -15.68
N PRO A 428 32.37 -6.24 -15.40
CA PRO A 428 33.74 -6.65 -15.72
C PRO A 428 34.18 -7.72 -14.71
N LEU A 429 34.38 -8.95 -15.18
CA LEU A 429 34.91 -10.07 -14.40
C LEU A 429 36.42 -10.20 -14.59
N GLY A 430 37.13 -10.62 -13.56
CA GLY A 430 38.53 -11.07 -13.62
C GLY A 430 38.66 -12.46 -14.25
N ASP A 431 39.85 -12.79 -14.73
CA ASP A 431 40.13 -14.09 -15.36
C ASP A 431 40.10 -15.25 -14.37
N ASP A 432 40.17 -14.95 -13.06
CA ASP A 432 40.11 -15.91 -11.96
C ASP A 432 38.69 -16.35 -11.58
N VAL A 433 37.66 -15.74 -12.16
CA VAL A 433 36.25 -15.99 -11.78
C VAL A 433 35.70 -17.25 -12.46
N HIS A 434 35.42 -18.24 -11.66
CA HIS A 434 34.83 -19.51 -12.11
C HIS A 434 33.36 -19.61 -11.70
N LEU A 435 32.43 -19.25 -12.59
CA LEU A 435 30.98 -19.23 -12.32
C LEU A 435 30.43 -20.60 -11.89
N GLU A 436 31.03 -21.70 -12.37
CA GLU A 436 30.65 -23.05 -11.97
C GLU A 436 30.97 -23.33 -10.49
N LEU A 437 32.09 -22.82 -10.00
CA LEU A 437 32.48 -22.99 -8.59
C LEU A 437 31.53 -22.16 -7.71
N ILE A 438 31.20 -20.95 -8.13
CA ILE A 438 30.22 -20.10 -7.45
C ILE A 438 28.85 -20.80 -7.40
N SER A 439 28.41 -21.42 -8.51
CA SER A 439 27.12 -22.11 -8.57
C SER A 439 27.06 -23.33 -7.64
N ARG A 440 28.16 -24.09 -7.49
CA ARG A 440 28.28 -25.19 -6.51
C ARG A 440 28.26 -24.66 -5.07
N GLY A 441 28.84 -23.50 -4.84
CA GLY A 441 28.88 -22.85 -3.51
C GLY A 441 27.59 -22.14 -3.11
N THR A 442 26.55 -22.09 -3.98
CA THR A 442 25.28 -21.40 -3.74
C THR A 442 24.06 -22.31 -3.87
N PRO A 443 24.02 -23.45 -3.17
CA PRO A 443 22.87 -24.35 -3.22
C PRO A 443 21.63 -23.68 -2.63
N GLY A 444 20.48 -23.88 -3.27
CA GLY A 444 19.21 -23.32 -2.81
C GLY A 444 19.01 -21.82 -3.10
N PHE A 445 19.97 -21.15 -3.77
CA PHE A 445 19.78 -19.79 -4.21
C PHE A 445 18.78 -19.74 -5.37
N SER A 446 17.87 -18.78 -5.28
CA SER A 446 16.96 -18.41 -6.37
C SER A 446 17.66 -17.53 -7.42
N GLY A 447 17.02 -17.33 -8.55
CA GLY A 447 17.54 -16.39 -9.57
C GLY A 447 17.75 -14.96 -9.02
N ALA A 448 16.88 -14.51 -8.13
CA ALA A 448 17.02 -13.20 -7.49
C ALA A 448 18.21 -13.16 -6.51
N ASP A 449 18.48 -14.25 -5.79
CA ASP A 449 19.62 -14.31 -4.87
C ASP A 449 20.94 -14.31 -5.65
N LEU A 450 21.00 -15.02 -6.79
CA LEU A 450 22.17 -15.02 -7.67
C LEU A 450 22.42 -13.64 -8.34
N ALA A 451 21.34 -12.97 -8.78
CA ALA A 451 21.45 -11.60 -9.28
C ALA A 451 21.97 -10.64 -8.20
N ASN A 452 21.48 -10.80 -6.96
CA ASN A 452 21.95 -10.02 -5.82
C ASN A 452 23.41 -10.35 -5.48
N LEU A 453 23.84 -11.60 -5.58
CA LEU A 453 25.22 -12.02 -5.37
C LEU A 453 26.18 -11.31 -6.34
N VAL A 454 25.84 -11.28 -7.63
CA VAL A 454 26.65 -10.55 -8.63
C VAL A 454 26.72 -9.05 -8.30
N ASN A 455 25.59 -8.45 -7.92
CA ASN A 455 25.54 -7.04 -7.53
C ASN A 455 26.36 -6.75 -6.27
N GLU A 456 26.27 -7.60 -5.22
CA GLU A 456 27.06 -7.43 -3.99
C GLU A 456 28.56 -7.62 -4.24
N ALA A 457 28.95 -8.56 -5.09
CA ALA A 457 30.35 -8.72 -5.48
C ALA A 457 30.88 -7.47 -6.20
N ALA A 458 30.08 -6.88 -7.09
CA ALA A 458 30.42 -5.62 -7.75
C ALA A 458 30.57 -4.47 -6.75
N LEU A 459 29.68 -4.36 -5.77
CA LEU A 459 29.76 -3.33 -4.72
C LEU A 459 30.99 -3.51 -3.83
N ILE A 460 31.37 -4.75 -3.51
CA ILE A 460 32.58 -5.06 -2.74
C ILE A 460 33.83 -4.68 -3.54
N ALA A 461 33.93 -5.08 -4.81
CA ALA A 461 35.03 -4.73 -5.69
C ALA A 461 35.17 -3.19 -5.84
N ALA A 462 34.04 -2.49 -6.03
CA ALA A 462 34.02 -1.03 -6.11
C ALA A 462 34.50 -0.35 -4.80
N SER A 463 34.09 -0.89 -3.65
CA SER A 463 34.53 -0.37 -2.34
C SER A 463 36.01 -0.52 -2.10
N LYS A 464 36.64 -1.49 -2.75
CA LYS A 464 38.09 -1.74 -2.74
C LYS A 464 38.84 -1.01 -3.88
N ASN A 465 38.16 -0.14 -4.64
CA ASN A 465 38.67 0.57 -5.82
C ASN A 465 39.25 -0.37 -6.91
N LYS A 466 38.71 -1.58 -7.06
CA LYS A 466 39.08 -2.50 -8.14
C LYS A 466 38.39 -2.12 -9.44
N THR A 467 38.97 -2.48 -10.59
CA THR A 467 38.42 -2.28 -11.93
C THR A 467 37.67 -3.49 -12.46
N VAL A 468 37.93 -4.65 -11.88
CA VAL A 468 37.28 -5.94 -12.21
C VAL A 468 36.84 -6.63 -10.94
N ILE A 469 35.86 -7.51 -11.04
CA ILE A 469 35.38 -8.32 -9.93
C ILE A 469 36.18 -9.63 -9.92
N GLU A 470 36.85 -9.93 -8.84
CA GLU A 470 37.65 -11.15 -8.64
C GLU A 470 36.86 -12.24 -7.92
N MET A 471 37.35 -13.49 -7.94
CA MET A 471 36.71 -14.63 -7.24
C MET A 471 36.55 -14.37 -5.75
N ASN A 472 37.53 -13.72 -5.11
CA ASN A 472 37.46 -13.40 -3.68
C ASN A 472 36.33 -12.42 -3.34
N ASP A 473 35.96 -11.50 -4.26
CA ASP A 473 34.86 -10.58 -4.05
C ASP A 473 33.49 -11.31 -4.09
N PHE A 474 33.38 -12.38 -4.92
CA PHE A 474 32.22 -13.28 -4.92
C PHE A 474 32.12 -14.11 -3.64
N GLU A 475 33.25 -14.62 -3.13
CA GLU A 475 33.27 -15.35 -1.87
C GLU A 475 32.86 -14.48 -0.69
N GLU A 476 33.38 -13.25 -0.62
CA GLU A 476 32.98 -12.28 0.40
C GLU A 476 31.50 -11.87 0.28
N ALA A 477 31.00 -11.70 -0.95
CA ALA A 477 29.60 -11.41 -1.21
C ALA A 477 28.69 -12.58 -0.78
N LYS A 478 29.09 -13.81 -1.08
CA LYS A 478 28.38 -15.02 -0.65
C LYS A 478 28.30 -15.11 0.88
N ASP A 479 29.44 -14.92 1.56
CA ASP A 479 29.49 -14.91 3.01
C ASP A 479 28.61 -13.82 3.61
N LYS A 480 28.63 -12.61 3.03
CA LYS A 480 27.79 -11.50 3.46
C LYS A 480 26.29 -11.78 3.30
N LEU A 481 25.89 -12.45 2.21
CA LEU A 481 24.48 -12.80 1.95
C LEU A 481 23.98 -13.95 2.83
N THR A 482 24.83 -14.94 3.10
CA THR A 482 24.44 -16.14 3.88
C THR A 482 24.58 -15.93 5.38
N LEU A 483 25.66 -15.35 5.83
CA LEU A 483 26.02 -15.21 7.25
C LEU A 483 25.85 -13.78 7.78
N GLY A 484 25.71 -12.79 6.89
CA GLY A 484 25.64 -11.38 7.25
C GLY A 484 26.99 -10.68 7.22
N LYS A 485 26.98 -9.39 7.57
CA LYS A 485 28.19 -8.55 7.56
C LYS A 485 29.17 -8.97 8.64
N GLU A 486 30.47 -8.95 8.30
CA GLU A 486 31.57 -9.13 9.24
C GLU A 486 31.55 -8.11 10.38
N LYS A 487 31.75 -8.60 11.61
CA LYS A 487 31.75 -7.76 12.83
C LYS A 487 33.18 -7.33 13.22
N LYS A 488 33.81 -6.49 12.43
CA LYS A 488 35.19 -6.01 12.66
C LYS A 488 35.41 -5.31 14.00
N SER A 489 34.37 -4.79 14.61
CA SER A 489 34.47 -4.06 15.89
C SER A 489 34.35 -4.99 17.13
N ARG A 490 34.04 -6.26 16.92
CA ARG A 490 33.91 -7.21 18.05
C ARG A 490 35.30 -7.72 18.45
N VAL A 491 35.77 -7.31 19.60
CA VAL A 491 36.94 -7.91 20.23
C VAL A 491 36.51 -9.28 20.79
N ILE A 492 37.06 -10.34 20.25
CA ILE A 492 36.85 -11.70 20.73
C ILE A 492 37.97 -12.03 21.70
N ALA A 493 37.65 -12.62 22.84
CA ALA A 493 38.66 -13.14 23.75
C ALA A 493 39.42 -14.30 23.06
N GLU A 494 40.72 -14.41 23.37
CA GLU A 494 41.55 -15.48 22.78
C GLU A 494 41.03 -16.87 23.10
N ASP A 495 40.46 -17.06 24.28
CA ASP A 495 39.82 -18.32 24.69
C ASP A 495 38.60 -18.64 23.82
N ASP A 496 37.72 -17.63 23.50
CA ASP A 496 36.59 -17.80 22.62
C ASP A 496 37.02 -18.07 21.18
N LYS A 497 38.09 -17.41 20.71
CA LYS A 497 38.64 -17.64 19.37
C LYS A 497 39.17 -19.06 19.26
N ARG A 498 39.91 -19.50 20.28
CA ARG A 498 40.40 -20.88 20.38
C ARG A 498 39.29 -21.90 20.40
N LEU A 499 38.27 -21.68 21.23
CA LEU A 499 37.13 -22.58 21.32
C LEU A 499 36.40 -22.70 19.97
N THR A 500 36.15 -21.56 19.29
CA THR A 500 35.53 -21.54 17.96
C THR A 500 36.39 -22.29 16.93
N ALA A 501 37.74 -22.13 16.97
CA ALA A 501 38.61 -22.84 16.04
C ALA A 501 38.53 -24.38 16.20
N TYR A 502 38.55 -24.87 17.43
CA TYR A 502 38.38 -26.31 17.68
C TYR A 502 36.98 -26.83 17.29
N HIS A 503 35.95 -26.03 17.53
CA HIS A 503 34.59 -26.35 17.12
C HIS A 503 34.49 -26.52 15.60
N GLU A 504 34.95 -25.55 14.81
CA GLU A 504 34.90 -25.60 13.34
C GLU A 504 35.79 -26.72 12.78
N ILE A 505 36.97 -26.92 13.34
CA ILE A 505 37.84 -28.07 12.93
C ILE A 505 37.21 -29.42 13.30
N GLY A 506 36.40 -29.47 14.36
CA GLY A 506 35.59 -30.65 14.68
C GLY A 506 34.66 -31.05 13.54
N HIS A 507 33.95 -30.06 12.95
CA HIS A 507 33.11 -30.27 11.77
C HIS A 507 33.92 -30.68 10.54
N VAL A 508 35.07 -30.05 10.29
CA VAL A 508 35.96 -30.39 9.17
C VAL A 508 36.43 -31.81 9.25
N LEU A 509 37.04 -32.22 10.38
CA LEU A 509 37.62 -33.57 10.53
C LEU A 509 36.57 -34.66 10.45
N THR A 510 35.45 -34.50 11.12
CA THR A 510 34.35 -35.47 11.02
C THR A 510 33.83 -35.57 9.59
N SER A 511 33.78 -34.51 8.83
CA SER A 511 33.40 -34.54 7.41
C SER A 511 34.43 -35.26 6.55
N VAL A 512 35.70 -34.93 6.70
CA VAL A 512 36.79 -35.49 5.85
C VAL A 512 37.01 -36.99 6.05
N PHE A 513 36.83 -37.52 7.27
CA PHE A 513 37.05 -38.92 7.58
C PHE A 513 35.77 -39.78 7.44
N LEU A 514 34.68 -39.25 6.92
CA LEU A 514 33.48 -39.96 6.55
C LEU A 514 33.38 -40.14 5.02
N GLU A 515 32.83 -41.30 4.56
CA GLU A 515 32.80 -41.62 3.13
C GLU A 515 31.71 -40.86 2.33
N LYS A 516 30.60 -40.54 2.96
CA LYS A 516 29.40 -40.02 2.29
C LYS A 516 29.04 -38.64 2.79
N THR A 517 30.00 -37.75 2.83
CA THR A 517 29.82 -36.34 3.22
C THR A 517 30.10 -35.41 2.05
N GLU A 518 29.73 -34.18 2.16
CA GLU A 518 30.05 -33.16 1.16
C GLU A 518 31.48 -32.67 1.38
N PRO A 519 32.25 -32.33 0.32
CA PRO A 519 33.59 -31.78 0.45
C PRO A 519 33.58 -30.43 1.16
N VAL A 520 34.51 -30.24 2.09
CA VAL A 520 34.74 -28.97 2.74
C VAL A 520 35.35 -27.99 1.71
N HIS A 521 34.83 -26.82 1.63
CA HIS A 521 35.31 -25.74 0.73
C HIS A 521 36.18 -24.76 1.48
N LYS A 522 35.71 -24.33 2.66
CA LYS A 522 36.32 -23.27 3.43
C LYS A 522 35.88 -23.38 4.89
N VAL A 523 36.78 -23.06 5.82
CA VAL A 523 36.46 -22.90 7.24
C VAL A 523 36.94 -21.53 7.71
N SER A 524 36.14 -20.80 8.51
CA SER A 524 36.50 -19.48 9.01
C SER A 524 35.99 -19.27 10.42
N ILE A 525 36.79 -18.59 11.23
CA ILE A 525 36.43 -18.15 12.58
C ILE A 525 36.15 -16.64 12.65
N ILE A 526 36.02 -16.00 11.50
CA ILE A 526 35.63 -14.58 11.43
C ILE A 526 34.14 -14.45 11.82
N PRO A 527 33.80 -13.69 12.86
CA PRO A 527 32.42 -13.58 13.32
C PRO A 527 31.57 -12.79 12.32
N ARG A 528 30.47 -13.43 11.89
CA ARG A 528 29.48 -12.83 10.99
C ARG A 528 28.08 -12.97 11.56
N GLY A 529 27.25 -11.96 11.45
CA GLY A 529 25.84 -12.04 11.92
C GLY A 529 25.73 -12.55 13.35
N PHE A 530 25.19 -13.76 13.52
CA PHE A 530 25.03 -14.44 14.82
C PHE A 530 26.04 -15.57 15.07
N THR A 531 26.87 -15.92 14.09
CA THR A 531 27.84 -17.02 14.18
C THR A 531 29.23 -16.54 14.59
N GLY A 532 29.92 -17.33 15.39
CA GLY A 532 31.32 -17.13 15.77
C GLY A 532 32.29 -17.59 14.68
N GLY A 533 31.94 -18.66 13.98
CA GLY A 533 32.64 -19.24 12.84
C GLY A 533 31.66 -19.91 11.88
N ALA A 534 32.19 -20.46 10.79
CA ALA A 534 31.41 -21.23 9.84
C ALA A 534 32.29 -22.16 9.00
N THR A 535 31.81 -23.39 8.83
CA THR A 535 32.37 -24.37 7.89
C THR A 535 31.48 -24.47 6.66
N HIS A 536 32.04 -24.17 5.49
CA HIS A 536 31.34 -24.17 4.21
C HIS A 536 31.61 -25.47 3.44
N TYR A 537 30.53 -26.02 2.87
CA TYR A 537 30.58 -27.26 2.09
C TYR A 537 30.19 -27.01 0.64
N LEU A 538 30.76 -27.75 -0.30
CA LEU A 538 30.29 -27.77 -1.70
C LEU A 538 29.19 -28.81 -1.81
N LEU A 539 27.96 -28.35 -1.71
CA LEU A 539 26.79 -29.24 -1.78
C LEU A 539 26.53 -29.71 -3.21
N SER A 540 26.20 -31.01 -3.37
CA SER A 540 25.69 -31.57 -4.61
C SER A 540 24.16 -31.49 -4.64
N ASP A 541 23.56 -31.22 -5.83
CA ASP A 541 22.11 -31.19 -5.99
C ASP A 541 21.58 -32.65 -5.98
N LYS A 542 21.31 -33.18 -4.77
CA LYS A 542 20.77 -34.53 -4.58
C LYS A 542 19.25 -34.48 -4.50
N THR A 543 18.57 -35.27 -5.28
CA THR A 543 17.12 -35.43 -5.25
C THR A 543 16.61 -36.27 -4.08
N GLY A 544 17.49 -37.06 -3.45
CA GLY A 544 17.18 -37.90 -2.30
C GLY A 544 18.38 -38.19 -1.42
N TYR A 545 18.15 -38.39 -0.15
CA TYR A 545 19.17 -38.70 0.85
C TYR A 545 19.01 -40.11 1.37
N SER A 546 20.08 -40.92 1.32
CA SER A 546 20.07 -42.24 1.90
C SER A 546 20.17 -42.17 3.43
N ARG A 547 19.66 -43.19 4.13
CA ARG A 547 19.77 -43.31 5.60
C ARG A 547 21.24 -43.20 6.07
N ASN A 548 22.18 -43.81 5.33
CA ASN A 548 23.60 -43.75 5.68
C ASN A 548 24.18 -42.34 5.51
N TYR A 549 23.80 -41.63 4.45
CA TYR A 549 24.20 -40.25 4.27
C TYR A 549 23.70 -39.37 5.44
N LEU A 550 22.42 -39.48 5.83
CA LEU A 550 21.87 -38.73 6.93
C LEU A 550 22.53 -39.03 8.27
N LYS A 551 22.82 -40.33 8.55
CA LYS A 551 23.60 -40.71 9.74
C LYS A 551 24.98 -40.05 9.77
N GLN A 552 25.68 -39.97 8.63
CA GLN A 552 27.00 -39.34 8.55
C GLN A 552 26.89 -37.82 8.68
N LEU A 553 25.84 -37.20 8.11
CA LEU A 553 25.55 -35.77 8.30
C LEU A 553 25.33 -35.41 9.78
N LEU A 554 24.63 -36.27 10.54
CA LEU A 554 24.47 -36.09 11.98
C LEU A 554 25.82 -36.13 12.72
N VAL A 555 26.71 -37.03 12.34
CA VAL A 555 28.07 -37.11 12.90
C VAL A 555 28.84 -35.81 12.63
N THR A 556 28.76 -35.30 11.41
CA THR A 556 29.39 -34.02 11.03
C THR A 556 28.83 -32.85 11.84
N LEU A 557 27.50 -32.73 12.00
CA LEU A 557 26.88 -31.68 12.78
C LEU A 557 27.25 -31.71 14.26
N LEU A 558 27.52 -32.91 14.81
CA LEU A 558 27.93 -33.08 16.21
C LEU A 558 29.45 -32.95 16.40
N GLY A 559 30.23 -32.85 15.30
CA GLY A 559 31.68 -32.72 15.32
C GLY A 559 32.19 -31.55 16.15
N GLY A 560 31.60 -30.37 16.00
CA GLY A 560 31.97 -29.19 16.79
C GLY A 560 31.81 -29.40 18.28
N ARG A 561 30.66 -29.90 18.72
CA ARG A 561 30.38 -30.22 20.14
C ARG A 561 31.33 -31.29 20.69
N ALA A 562 31.59 -32.30 19.91
CA ALA A 562 32.51 -33.38 20.31
C ALA A 562 33.95 -32.86 20.46
N ALA A 563 34.38 -31.97 19.61
CA ALA A 563 35.69 -31.29 19.71
C ALA A 563 35.83 -30.47 20.98
N GLU A 564 34.81 -29.66 21.33
CA GLU A 564 34.75 -28.90 22.58
C GLU A 564 34.91 -29.85 23.80
N GLU A 565 34.16 -30.92 23.82
CA GLU A 565 34.20 -31.91 24.94
C GLU A 565 35.56 -32.56 25.10
N ILE A 566 36.21 -32.99 23.99
CA ILE A 566 37.50 -33.64 24.00
C ILE A 566 38.66 -32.71 24.41
N MET A 567 38.58 -31.44 24.01
CA MET A 567 39.68 -30.50 24.21
C MET A 567 39.56 -29.68 25.48
N PHE A 568 38.35 -29.28 25.85
CA PHE A 568 38.13 -28.41 27.00
C PHE A 568 37.40 -29.06 28.15
N GLY A 569 36.76 -30.24 27.93
CA GLY A 569 35.96 -30.92 28.94
C GLY A 569 34.65 -30.19 29.29
N GLU A 570 34.32 -29.15 28.52
CA GLU A 570 33.15 -28.27 28.73
C GLU A 570 32.27 -28.27 27.48
N LEU A 571 31.03 -27.88 27.67
CA LEU A 571 30.05 -27.74 26.59
C LEU A 571 29.53 -26.30 26.54
N THR A 572 29.54 -25.73 25.38
CA THR A 572 29.09 -24.33 25.22
C THR A 572 27.77 -24.21 24.50
N THR A 573 27.21 -23.01 24.54
CA THR A 573 25.99 -22.65 23.78
C THR A 573 26.25 -22.54 22.27
N GLY A 574 27.50 -22.55 21.83
CA GLY A 574 27.90 -22.42 20.42
C GLY A 574 27.31 -23.55 19.56
N ALA A 575 27.27 -24.76 20.08
CA ALA A 575 26.69 -25.92 19.40
C ALA A 575 25.13 -25.95 19.36
N GLY A 576 24.44 -24.90 19.82
CA GLY A 576 22.98 -24.88 19.94
C GLY A 576 22.27 -25.09 18.59
N ASN A 577 22.70 -24.40 17.56
CA ASN A 577 22.12 -24.50 16.20
C ASN A 577 22.34 -25.87 15.59
N ASP A 578 23.53 -26.46 15.78
CA ASP A 578 23.85 -27.79 15.26
C ASP A 578 23.01 -28.86 15.93
N LEU A 579 22.77 -28.75 17.25
CA LEU A 579 21.88 -29.63 17.98
C LEU A 579 20.43 -29.52 17.51
N GLU A 580 19.93 -28.32 17.24
CA GLU A 580 18.59 -28.10 16.70
C GLU A 580 18.44 -28.77 15.34
N ARG A 581 19.38 -28.53 14.41
CA ARG A 581 19.40 -29.15 13.08
C ARG A 581 19.53 -30.69 13.17
N CYS A 582 20.38 -31.18 14.06
CA CYS A 582 20.56 -32.60 14.31
C CYS A 582 19.25 -33.25 14.78
N THR A 583 18.57 -32.64 15.73
CA THR A 583 17.28 -33.10 16.26
C THR A 583 16.20 -33.10 15.18
N ASP A 584 16.12 -32.07 14.36
CA ASP A 584 15.16 -31.96 13.26
C ASP A 584 15.37 -33.06 12.20
N ILE A 585 16.62 -33.31 11.83
CA ILE A 585 16.94 -34.38 10.87
C ILE A 585 16.59 -35.75 11.45
N ALA A 586 17.00 -36.04 12.69
CA ALA A 586 16.69 -37.31 13.37
C ALA A 586 15.18 -37.51 13.51
N LYS A 587 14.42 -36.46 13.86
CA LYS A 587 12.95 -36.48 13.92
C LYS A 587 12.33 -36.79 12.55
N LYS A 588 12.80 -36.19 11.47
CA LYS A 588 12.34 -36.48 10.10
C LYS A 588 12.69 -37.90 9.68
N MET A 589 13.89 -38.41 10.03
CA MET A 589 14.29 -39.81 9.75
C MET A 589 13.32 -40.79 10.38
N VAL A 590 12.92 -40.57 11.62
CA VAL A 590 12.05 -41.44 12.40
C VAL A 590 10.58 -41.24 12.01
N CYS A 591 10.08 -40.01 12.02
CA CYS A 591 8.65 -39.71 11.91
C CYS A 591 8.14 -39.55 10.47
N THR A 592 9.00 -39.04 9.56
CA THR A 592 8.52 -38.68 8.20
C THR A 592 9.00 -39.66 7.15
N TRP A 593 10.26 -40.08 7.23
CA TRP A 593 10.89 -40.89 6.18
C TRP A 593 10.91 -42.39 6.48
N GLY A 594 10.39 -42.83 7.63
CA GLY A 594 10.30 -44.23 8.01
C GLY A 594 11.65 -44.95 8.03
N MET A 595 12.72 -44.25 8.46
CA MET A 595 14.10 -44.75 8.43
C MET A 595 14.53 -45.43 9.76
N SER A 596 13.60 -45.66 10.69
CA SER A 596 13.85 -46.41 11.93
C SER A 596 13.46 -47.86 11.76
N ASP A 597 14.35 -48.77 12.20
CA ASP A 597 14.07 -50.21 12.19
C ASP A 597 13.09 -50.63 13.29
N LYS A 598 13.03 -49.89 14.41
CA LYS A 598 12.13 -50.17 15.54
C LYS A 598 10.69 -49.75 15.25
N ILE A 599 10.52 -48.62 14.59
CA ILE A 599 9.21 -48.08 14.26
C ILE A 599 8.68 -48.65 12.95
N GLY A 600 9.59 -48.96 12.02
CA GLY A 600 9.26 -49.49 10.71
C GLY A 600 8.95 -48.42 9.66
N PRO A 601 8.57 -48.84 8.44
CA PRO A 601 8.32 -47.92 7.30
C PRO A 601 6.92 -47.30 7.39
N MET A 602 6.71 -46.47 8.39
CA MET A 602 5.45 -45.73 8.59
C MET A 602 5.72 -44.23 8.86
N THR A 603 4.77 -43.41 8.53
CA THR A 603 4.82 -42.00 8.85
C THR A 603 4.08 -41.75 10.17
N ILE A 604 4.75 -41.12 11.13
CA ILE A 604 4.18 -40.75 12.42
C ILE A 604 4.16 -39.20 12.48
N GLY A 605 3.01 -38.62 12.69
CA GLY A 605 2.87 -37.18 12.80
C GLY A 605 1.68 -36.63 12.01
N LYS A 606 1.43 -35.38 12.13
CA LYS A 606 0.27 -34.71 11.55
C LYS A 606 0.14 -35.03 10.06
N GLU A 607 -1.04 -35.51 9.65
CA GLU A 607 -1.49 -35.29 8.30
C GLU A 607 -1.32 -33.80 8.01
N HIS A 608 -0.75 -33.47 6.85
CA HIS A 608 -0.78 -32.10 6.31
C HIS A 608 -2.22 -31.72 5.96
N GLY A 609 -3.08 -31.65 6.97
CA GLY A 609 -4.35 -30.94 6.91
C GLY A 609 -4.05 -29.48 7.18
N GLU A 610 -4.55 -28.64 6.28
CA GLU A 610 -4.51 -27.18 6.29
C GLU A 610 -4.34 -26.57 7.69
N VAL A 611 -3.28 -25.80 7.87
CA VAL A 611 -3.01 -25.05 9.10
C VAL A 611 -4.07 -23.97 9.23
N PHE A 612 -5.20 -24.31 9.82
CA PHE A 612 -6.21 -23.34 10.24
C PHE A 612 -5.73 -22.65 11.53
N LEU A 613 -5.50 -21.35 11.45
CA LEU A 613 -5.25 -20.47 12.60
C LEU A 613 -6.41 -20.55 13.61
N GLY A 614 -6.37 -21.46 14.50
CA GLY A 614 -7.41 -21.75 15.51
C GLY A 614 -7.46 -23.22 15.95
N LYS A 615 -6.84 -24.11 15.17
CA LYS A 615 -6.80 -25.54 15.50
C LYS A 615 -5.48 -25.97 16.19
N GLU A 616 -4.50 -25.06 16.27
CA GLU A 616 -3.23 -25.34 16.96
C GLU A 616 -3.36 -25.48 18.49
N LEU A 617 -4.43 -24.96 19.09
CA LEU A 617 -4.64 -25.05 20.54
C LEU A 617 -5.18 -26.41 21.00
N GLY A 618 -5.33 -27.40 20.12
CA GLY A 618 -5.89 -28.70 20.46
C GLY A 618 -5.39 -29.89 19.64
N ALA A 619 -4.42 -29.72 18.75
CA ALA A 619 -3.86 -30.86 18.02
C ALA A 619 -2.92 -31.68 18.94
N ARG A 620 -3.51 -32.57 19.72
CA ARG A 620 -2.76 -33.69 20.32
C ARG A 620 -2.20 -34.55 19.19
N ASP A 621 -0.93 -34.94 19.33
CA ASP A 621 -0.33 -35.96 18.46
C ASP A 621 -1.26 -37.16 18.46
N VAL A 622 -1.59 -37.67 17.28
CA VAL A 622 -2.64 -38.71 17.05
C VAL A 622 -2.09 -40.10 17.34
N TYR A 623 -1.07 -40.25 18.17
CA TYR A 623 -0.46 -41.55 18.49
C TYR A 623 -0.40 -41.75 20.00
N SER A 624 -0.31 -43.05 20.42
CA SER A 624 -0.31 -43.41 21.82
C SER A 624 0.94 -42.93 22.56
N ASP A 625 0.85 -42.76 23.87
CA ASP A 625 2.00 -42.40 24.73
C ASP A 625 3.15 -43.38 24.58
N GLU A 626 2.87 -44.67 24.35
CA GLU A 626 3.86 -45.67 24.08
C GLU A 626 4.62 -45.41 22.79
N THR A 627 3.91 -45.08 21.71
CA THR A 627 4.54 -44.70 20.43
C THR A 627 5.39 -43.44 20.57
N SER A 628 4.92 -42.42 21.33
CA SER A 628 5.69 -41.21 21.64
C SER A 628 7.00 -41.53 22.32
N GLN A 629 6.97 -42.39 23.36
CA GLN A 629 8.17 -42.81 24.09
C GLN A 629 9.14 -43.58 23.20
N MET A 630 8.62 -44.39 22.28
CA MET A 630 9.44 -45.16 21.33
C MET A 630 10.11 -44.19 20.33
N VAL A 631 9.40 -43.20 19.81
CA VAL A 631 9.93 -42.14 18.92
C VAL A 631 11.05 -41.36 19.62
N ASP A 632 10.81 -40.89 20.85
CA ASP A 632 11.80 -40.13 21.62
C ASP A 632 13.05 -40.98 21.94
N SER A 633 12.86 -42.24 22.29
CA SER A 633 13.96 -43.18 22.52
C SER A 633 14.80 -43.39 21.27
N GLU A 634 14.15 -43.53 20.11
CA GLU A 634 14.84 -43.76 18.84
C GLU A 634 15.60 -42.54 18.36
N ILE A 635 14.99 -41.33 18.45
CA ILE A 635 15.65 -40.06 18.14
C ILE A 635 16.88 -39.87 19.01
N ARG A 636 16.76 -40.08 20.32
CA ARG A 636 17.86 -39.99 21.28
C ARG A 636 18.96 -41.02 20.94
N GLY A 637 18.58 -42.26 20.60
CA GLY A 637 19.51 -43.29 20.19
C GLY A 637 20.34 -42.94 18.96
N ILE A 638 19.69 -42.42 17.91
CA ILE A 638 20.34 -41.96 16.68
C ILE A 638 21.33 -40.83 16.94
N ILE A 639 20.95 -39.83 17.73
CA ILE A 639 21.81 -38.70 18.07
C ILE A 639 23.00 -39.15 18.93
N SER A 640 22.78 -40.00 19.92
CA SER A 640 23.87 -40.55 20.76
C SER A 640 24.85 -41.41 19.96
N GLU A 641 24.36 -42.27 19.07
CA GLU A 641 25.22 -43.06 18.16
C GLU A 641 26.10 -42.15 17.29
N ALA A 642 25.50 -41.06 16.75
CA ALA A 642 26.22 -40.09 15.93
C ALA A 642 27.28 -39.34 16.75
N HIS A 643 26.96 -38.95 17.98
CA HIS A 643 27.91 -38.26 18.88
C HIS A 643 29.11 -39.13 19.26
N GLU A 644 28.86 -40.38 19.65
CA GLU A 644 29.96 -41.32 19.97
C GLU A 644 30.86 -41.57 18.75
N LYS A 645 30.29 -41.65 17.55
CA LYS A 645 31.10 -41.78 16.32
C LYS A 645 31.92 -40.52 16.07
N ALA A 646 31.38 -39.34 16.29
CA ALA A 646 32.13 -38.07 16.15
C ALA A 646 33.33 -38.06 17.12
N LYS A 647 33.09 -38.40 18.39
CA LYS A 647 34.17 -38.52 19.39
C LYS A 647 35.26 -39.50 18.97
N ALA A 648 34.88 -40.70 18.56
CA ALA A 648 35.84 -41.72 18.14
C ALA A 648 36.73 -41.27 16.96
N ILE A 649 36.15 -40.52 15.98
CA ILE A 649 36.91 -39.96 14.87
C ILE A 649 37.88 -38.89 15.37
N LEU A 650 37.41 -37.98 16.21
CA LEU A 650 38.22 -36.86 16.70
C LEU A 650 39.32 -37.30 17.67
N GLU A 651 39.06 -38.24 18.55
CA GLU A 651 40.08 -38.85 19.43
C GLU A 651 41.20 -39.50 18.64
N LYS A 652 40.85 -40.30 17.59
CA LYS A 652 41.83 -40.90 16.70
C LYS A 652 42.71 -39.88 15.99
N HIS A 653 42.16 -38.73 15.64
CA HIS A 653 42.84 -37.68 14.87
C HIS A 653 43.16 -36.45 15.71
N LYS A 654 43.18 -36.57 17.03
CA LYS A 654 43.44 -35.45 17.98
C LYS A 654 44.68 -34.65 17.65
N PRO A 655 45.86 -35.24 17.30
CA PRO A 655 47.05 -34.45 16.94
C PRO A 655 46.81 -33.54 15.70
N LEU A 656 46.10 -34.06 14.69
CA LEU A 656 45.77 -33.26 13.50
C LEU A 656 44.78 -32.13 13.83
N MET A 657 43.85 -32.40 14.74
CA MET A 657 42.88 -31.38 15.21
C MET A 657 43.59 -30.18 15.85
N VAL A 658 44.62 -30.43 16.67
CA VAL A 658 45.42 -29.37 17.31
C VAL A 658 46.14 -28.53 16.25
N VAL A 659 46.83 -29.17 15.32
CA VAL A 659 47.60 -28.46 14.28
C VAL A 659 46.69 -27.56 13.41
N LEU A 660 45.54 -28.13 12.97
CA LEU A 660 44.60 -27.35 12.14
C LEU A 660 43.90 -26.23 12.92
N ALA A 661 43.57 -26.45 14.19
CA ALA A 661 43.00 -25.42 15.02
C ALA A 661 43.94 -24.26 15.29
N ASP A 662 45.20 -24.55 15.54
CA ASP A 662 46.25 -23.49 15.73
C ASP A 662 46.46 -22.74 14.43
N GLU A 663 46.52 -23.40 13.28
CA GLU A 663 46.65 -22.76 11.97
C GLU A 663 45.40 -21.91 11.63
N LEU A 664 44.21 -22.35 11.99
CA LEU A 664 42.95 -21.62 11.81
C LEU A 664 42.90 -20.38 12.72
N GLN A 665 43.42 -20.47 13.95
CA GLN A 665 43.56 -19.30 14.84
C GLN A 665 44.48 -18.22 14.26
N GLU A 666 45.60 -18.64 13.63
CA GLU A 666 46.57 -17.71 13.03
C GLU A 666 46.03 -17.07 11.75
N LYS A 667 45.48 -17.89 10.83
CA LYS A 667 45.04 -17.45 9.49
C LYS A 667 43.59 -16.94 9.45
N GLU A 668 42.80 -17.22 10.48
CA GLU A 668 41.37 -16.95 10.62
C GLU A 668 40.48 -17.62 9.55
N THR A 669 41.07 -18.12 8.48
CA THR A 669 40.36 -18.82 7.37
C THR A 669 41.33 -19.77 6.70
N LEU A 670 40.87 -20.99 6.48
CA LEU A 670 41.56 -22.09 5.77
C LEU A 670 40.73 -22.59 4.59
#